data_6c6d0f4ccd6039eafca16e10a61f252a
#
_entry.id   6c6d0f4ccd6039eafca16e10a61f252a
#
_cell.length_a   1.000
_cell.length_b   1.000
_cell.length_c   1.000
_cell.angle_alpha   90.00
_cell.angle_beta   90.00
_cell.angle_gamma   90.00
#
_symmetry.space_group_name_H-M   'P 1'
#
loop_
_entity.id
_entity.type
_entity.pdbx_description
1 polymer ?
#
loop_
_entity_poly.entity_id
_entity_poly.type
_entity_poly.pdbx_seq_one_letter_code
_entity_poly.pdbx_strand_id
1 'polypeptide(L)'
;MAAWNRLVQPRVKLVAGLVAMLVAVQGVAGDAAAGSASGPTDSAKAEPPAATPPAAPAPQPAAPPAPEKPSKPPFAVAFKDARRIDGLIPLWRKDDKVFAEVPEPLLGKELFVTISIARGIGDRSILGGMSVGFGDDWVWTLRKVDDAIHVVRKNVRFFADKGSPEERAVGLAYTDSVLFSVPIVTTGPGGGPVIDLAKIFFTDLPQISRALPGFSFAADRSTWASAKGFPDNVELEVAATYGSGGTAEFDTVPDSRGATVNVHYSISLLPQNSYRPRYADDRVGYFVTALKDFSQQVDEDRFVRYINRWQLDKADPSAAVSPPKKPIVFWIERTVPFRHRQPIREGIEAWNEAFEKAGFATAIEVRQQPDAADWDPEDVNYNTFRWITAGQSFAMGPSRVNPRTGQILDADIIFDGDFLQFWRQQYETFTPESVAQLTGGAPSGRAGLGDAACGCQLFDGHARETALAATALAVSAGGGLTEQEKDKLVTQGLKLVAMHEVGHTLGLRHNFKGSAFRSLADMNDVAKTSQSGGSTSVMDYLPANIMPKGKTQGEYYAAHLGPYDVWAIEYGYKPLPGGSPEAERGELGKIATRSGEPALAYATDEDTEAGDPDPFSNRFDLGSDPVEFARTRAELVAQLMPQIAERLTTKQADGDSPGYERVRQAFGVLLSAHGQAMAFASRLVGGVATSRSHKGDPNATPPFAVVDAAKQREALDLLEKQMFAAEPFAFPPELLNQLVATKWSHWGSPEVDREDYPVHDAVLMWQDRVLGRLLDPLTLDRISDSELRVAANQDAFTVAELLQRLSKAVMAEVEATGPGDYTIRKPAISSLRRGLQRAYVSRLCGIVLGTAASADAQAIAAARLRDLSASIKGLLAKGDVKLDEYSRAHLIDLDARITKALDASVVMPRP
;
A
#
# COMPACT_ATOMS: atom_id res chain seq x y z
N MET A 1 -16.29 -34.88 -23.57
CA MET A 1 -14.88 -34.47 -23.45
C MET A 1 -14.20 -34.04 -24.75
N ALA A 2 -14.85 -33.90 -25.87
CA ALA A 2 -14.22 -33.46 -27.14
C ALA A 2 -14.75 -32.09 -27.66
N ALA A 3 -15.58 -31.41 -26.91
CA ALA A 3 -16.16 -30.12 -27.29
C ALA A 3 -15.65 -28.91 -26.44
N TRP A 4 -14.84 -29.14 -25.41
CA TRP A 4 -14.35 -28.12 -24.51
C TRP A 4 -13.01 -27.52 -24.91
N ASN A 5 -12.24 -28.15 -25.76
CA ASN A 5 -10.90 -27.73 -26.17
C ASN A 5 -10.84 -26.71 -27.32
N ARG A 6 -11.94 -26.03 -27.69
CA ARG A 6 -11.93 -25.02 -28.76
C ARG A 6 -12.22 -23.59 -28.33
N LEU A 7 -12.34 -23.31 -27.05
CA LEU A 7 -12.65 -21.95 -26.52
C LEU A 7 -11.52 -21.26 -25.74
N VAL A 8 -10.33 -21.85 -25.62
CA VAL A 8 -9.23 -21.33 -24.78
C VAL A 8 -8.06 -20.74 -25.59
N GLN A 9 -8.25 -20.37 -26.85
CA GLN A 9 -7.16 -19.72 -27.60
C GLN A 9 -7.62 -18.44 -28.29
N PRO A 10 -7.75 -17.31 -27.54
CA PRO A 10 -7.27 -16.05 -28.07
C PRO A 10 -6.63 -15.06 -27.08
N ARG A 11 -6.22 -15.45 -25.87
CA ARG A 11 -5.72 -14.47 -24.88
C ARG A 11 -4.23 -14.08 -25.00
N VAL A 12 -3.41 -14.79 -25.74
CA VAL A 12 -1.97 -14.48 -25.88
C VAL A 12 -1.64 -13.51 -27.02
N LYS A 13 -2.58 -13.19 -27.93
CA LYS A 13 -2.31 -12.30 -29.06
C LYS A 13 -2.72 -10.84 -28.88
N LEU A 14 -3.40 -10.47 -27.79
CA LEU A 14 -3.86 -9.08 -27.57
C LEU A 14 -2.82 -8.22 -26.85
N VAL A 15 -1.88 -8.79 -26.10
CA VAL A 15 -0.83 -8.05 -25.38
C VAL A 15 0.32 -7.63 -26.31
N ALA A 16 0.57 -8.38 -27.38
CA ALA A 16 1.60 -8.01 -28.36
C ALA A 16 1.15 -6.93 -29.37
N GLY A 17 -0.16 -6.67 -29.49
CA GLY A 17 -0.72 -5.65 -30.40
C GLY A 17 -0.74 -4.24 -29.79
N LEU A 18 -0.79 -4.08 -28.47
CA LEU A 18 -0.85 -2.76 -27.83
C LEU A 18 0.54 -2.11 -27.65
N VAL A 19 1.61 -2.87 -27.61
CA VAL A 19 2.98 -2.33 -27.52
C VAL A 19 3.48 -1.80 -28.87
N ALA A 20 2.94 -2.28 -30.00
CA ALA A 20 3.31 -1.80 -31.33
C ALA A 20 2.58 -0.51 -31.76
N MET A 21 1.50 -0.11 -31.07
CA MET A 21 0.73 1.10 -31.40
C MET A 21 1.16 2.35 -30.62
N LEU A 22 1.98 2.21 -29.58
CA LEU A 22 2.49 3.35 -28.78
C LEU A 22 3.84 3.91 -29.26
N VAL A 23 4.47 3.32 -30.28
CA VAL A 23 5.73 3.79 -30.85
C VAL A 23 5.53 4.58 -32.16
N ALA A 24 4.31 4.71 -32.69
CA ALA A 24 4.04 5.33 -34.00
C ALA A 24 3.50 6.77 -33.95
N VAL A 25 3.47 7.46 -32.78
CA VAL A 25 2.93 8.84 -32.65
C VAL A 25 3.97 9.86 -32.16
N GLN A 26 5.26 9.55 -32.21
CA GLN A 26 6.29 10.56 -32.00
C GLN A 26 7.21 10.67 -33.22
N GLY A 27 6.79 11.45 -34.19
CA GLY A 27 7.64 11.76 -35.33
C GLY A 27 6.97 12.52 -36.44
N VAL A 28 6.53 13.75 -36.18
CA VAL A 28 6.50 14.85 -37.20
C VAL A 28 6.41 16.16 -36.43
N ALA A 29 7.52 16.83 -36.23
CA ALA A 29 7.65 18.26 -36.11
C ALA A 29 9.12 18.63 -36.34
N GLY A 30 9.44 19.05 -37.54
CA GLY A 30 10.72 19.56 -37.88
C GLY A 30 10.62 20.46 -39.12
N ASP A 31 11.06 21.67 -38.96
CA ASP A 31 11.54 22.64 -39.93
C ASP A 31 10.55 23.43 -40.78
N ALA A 32 10.52 24.73 -40.51
CA ALA A 32 10.72 25.73 -41.53
C ALA A 32 11.25 27.04 -40.93
N ALA A 33 12.44 27.37 -41.31
CA ALA A 33 13.15 28.59 -40.93
C ALA A 33 12.85 29.76 -41.86
N ALA A 34 12.88 30.95 -41.29
CA ALA A 34 13.39 32.25 -41.74
C ALA A 34 13.30 32.68 -43.22
N GLY A 35 12.79 33.88 -43.41
CA GLY A 35 12.99 34.66 -44.64
C GLY A 35 12.45 36.08 -44.53
N SER A 36 13.30 36.95 -44.32
CA SER A 36 13.31 38.42 -44.14
C SER A 36 12.62 39.30 -45.20
N ALA A 37 12.11 40.40 -44.71
CA ALA A 37 12.29 41.79 -45.16
C ALA A 37 11.61 42.33 -46.42
N SER A 38 10.97 43.41 -46.26
CA SER A 38 11.10 44.76 -46.80
C SER A 38 9.79 45.45 -47.27
N GLY A 39 9.59 46.58 -46.72
CA GLY A 39 8.50 47.52 -46.77
C GLY A 39 8.34 48.28 -48.13
N PRO A 40 7.92 49.53 -48.06
CA PRO A 40 6.52 49.92 -48.29
C PRO A 40 6.31 50.63 -49.62
N THR A 41 5.09 50.69 -50.16
CA THR A 41 4.71 51.74 -51.09
C THR A 41 3.26 52.19 -50.93
N ASP A 42 3.13 53.41 -50.81
CA ASP A 42 1.99 54.37 -50.95
C ASP A 42 1.05 54.09 -52.12
N SER A 43 -0.27 54.25 -51.94
CA SER A 43 -1.03 55.13 -52.78
C SER A 43 -2.53 55.12 -52.55
N ALA A 44 -3.04 56.26 -52.25
CA ALA A 44 -4.21 56.91 -52.81
C ALA A 44 -5.62 56.47 -52.46
N LYS A 45 -6.24 57.38 -51.79
CA LYS A 45 -7.70 57.59 -51.59
C LYS A 45 -8.52 57.39 -52.82
N ALA A 46 -9.69 56.71 -52.64
CA ALA A 46 -10.86 57.10 -53.45
C ALA A 46 -12.09 56.97 -52.46
N GLU A 47 -12.81 58.05 -52.28
CA GLU A 47 -14.10 58.18 -51.67
C GLU A 47 -15.18 57.47 -52.50
N PRO A 48 -16.09 56.72 -51.87
CA PRO A 48 -17.33 56.31 -52.53
C PRO A 48 -18.47 57.30 -52.27
N PRO A 49 -19.41 57.37 -53.16
CA PRO A 49 -20.46 58.43 -53.18
C PRO A 49 -21.51 58.20 -52.15
N ALA A 50 -22.14 59.26 -51.69
CA ALA A 50 -23.18 59.35 -50.70
C ALA A 50 -24.38 58.47 -51.01
N ALA A 51 -24.69 57.60 -50.06
CA ALA A 51 -25.87 56.75 -50.07
C ALA A 51 -27.09 57.51 -49.53
N THR A 52 -28.15 57.43 -50.25
CA THR A 52 -29.50 57.93 -49.90
C THR A 52 -30.03 57.27 -48.65
N PRO A 53 -30.74 57.98 -47.73
CA PRO A 53 -31.23 57.37 -46.50
C PRO A 53 -32.32 56.30 -46.78
N PRO A 54 -32.25 55.14 -46.13
CA PRO A 54 -33.30 54.14 -46.33
C PRO A 54 -34.64 54.56 -45.67
N ALA A 55 -35.71 54.24 -46.37
CA ALA A 55 -37.08 54.43 -45.90
C ALA A 55 -37.32 53.62 -44.57
N ALA A 56 -38.12 54.21 -43.68
CA ALA A 56 -38.52 53.62 -42.44
C ALA A 56 -39.15 52.21 -42.63
N PRO A 57 -38.75 51.24 -41.88
CA PRO A 57 -39.35 49.88 -41.98
C PRO A 57 -40.80 49.93 -41.48
N ALA A 58 -41.66 49.22 -42.20
CA ALA A 58 -43.03 48.98 -41.81
C ALA A 58 -43.08 48.20 -40.45
N PRO A 59 -44.11 48.40 -39.61
CA PRO A 59 -44.16 47.72 -38.32
C PRO A 59 -44.25 46.19 -38.53
N GLN A 60 -43.27 45.51 -38.02
CA GLN A 60 -43.34 44.04 -37.94
C GLN A 60 -44.47 43.60 -37.01
N PRO A 61 -45.20 42.55 -37.36
CA PRO A 61 -46.18 41.98 -36.43
C PRO A 61 -45.44 41.57 -35.15
N ALA A 62 -46.02 41.87 -34.00
CA ALA A 62 -45.53 41.47 -32.71
C ALA A 62 -45.29 39.97 -32.72
N ALA A 63 -44.06 39.55 -32.37
CA ALA A 63 -43.71 38.16 -32.19
C ALA A 63 -44.71 37.50 -31.17
N PRO A 64 -45.20 36.30 -31.43
CA PRO A 64 -46.06 35.64 -30.47
C PRO A 64 -45.34 35.57 -29.09
N PRO A 65 -46.05 35.73 -27.97
CA PRO A 65 -45.46 35.67 -26.67
C PRO A 65 -44.73 34.32 -26.58
N ALA A 66 -43.51 34.36 -26.03
CA ALA A 66 -42.74 33.14 -25.77
C ALA A 66 -43.63 32.18 -24.94
N PRO A 67 -43.61 30.89 -25.27
CA PRO A 67 -44.45 29.93 -24.53
C PRO A 67 -44.13 30.06 -23.04
N GLU A 68 -45.14 30.32 -22.21
CA GLU A 68 -45.00 30.32 -20.75
C GLU A 68 -44.40 28.99 -20.33
N LYS A 69 -43.32 29.04 -19.55
CA LYS A 69 -42.73 27.83 -18.96
C LYS A 69 -43.85 27.10 -18.21
N PRO A 70 -44.06 25.81 -18.43
CA PRO A 70 -45.10 25.05 -17.74
C PRO A 70 -44.94 25.24 -16.23
N SER A 71 -46.00 25.68 -15.58
CA SER A 71 -46.00 25.88 -14.11
C SER A 71 -45.70 24.55 -13.42
N LYS A 72 -44.77 24.55 -12.45
CA LYS A 72 -44.49 23.36 -11.66
C LYS A 72 -45.71 22.88 -10.92
N PRO A 73 -45.99 21.57 -10.86
CA PRO A 73 -47.16 21.04 -10.18
C PRO A 73 -47.12 21.42 -8.69
N PRO A 74 -48.24 21.77 -8.05
CA PRO A 74 -48.28 21.99 -6.61
C PRO A 74 -47.80 20.76 -5.85
N PHE A 75 -47.05 20.94 -4.76
CA PHE A 75 -46.50 19.86 -3.95
C PHE A 75 -47.54 18.80 -3.56
N ALA A 76 -48.69 19.21 -3.06
CA ALA A 76 -49.77 18.31 -2.64
C ALA A 76 -50.27 17.39 -3.79
N VAL A 77 -50.09 17.80 -5.03
CA VAL A 77 -50.44 17.00 -6.20
C VAL A 77 -49.28 16.08 -6.61
N ALA A 78 -48.08 16.65 -6.70
CA ALA A 78 -46.92 15.92 -7.12
C ALA A 78 -46.49 14.82 -6.12
N PHE A 79 -46.68 15.08 -4.82
CA PHE A 79 -46.24 14.23 -3.71
C PHE A 79 -47.43 13.67 -2.91
N LYS A 80 -48.58 13.53 -3.54
CA LYS A 80 -49.71 12.81 -2.94
C LYS A 80 -49.23 11.39 -2.59
N ASP A 81 -49.49 10.94 -1.37
CA ASP A 81 -49.14 9.63 -0.81
C ASP A 81 -47.63 9.42 -0.61
N ALA A 82 -46.76 10.43 -0.75
CA ALA A 82 -45.36 10.35 -0.44
C ALA A 82 -45.08 10.28 1.07
N ARG A 83 -44.19 9.40 1.48
CA ARG A 83 -43.72 9.29 2.88
C ARG A 83 -42.60 10.28 3.12
N ARG A 84 -42.75 11.10 4.15
CA ARG A 84 -41.71 12.02 4.64
C ARG A 84 -40.73 11.28 5.55
N ILE A 85 -39.42 11.60 5.44
CA ILE A 85 -38.35 11.22 6.33
C ILE A 85 -37.72 12.52 6.81
N ASP A 86 -37.79 12.78 8.11
CA ASP A 86 -37.23 13.99 8.72
C ASP A 86 -35.72 13.87 8.91
N GLY A 87 -34.99 14.99 8.82
CA GLY A 87 -33.54 15.05 9.00
C GLY A 87 -32.95 16.40 8.60
N LEU A 88 -31.59 16.47 8.53
CA LEU A 88 -30.86 17.66 8.06
C LEU A 88 -31.43 18.18 6.72
N ILE A 89 -31.71 17.26 5.83
CA ILE A 89 -32.41 17.49 4.56
C ILE A 89 -33.67 16.61 4.58
N PRO A 90 -34.88 17.18 4.65
CA PRO A 90 -36.12 16.40 4.58
C PRO A 90 -36.21 15.61 3.28
N LEU A 91 -36.42 14.30 3.39
CA LEU A 91 -36.57 13.41 2.25
C LEU A 91 -38.06 13.05 2.07
N TRP A 92 -38.42 12.80 0.83
CA TRP A 92 -39.76 12.36 0.44
C TRP A 92 -39.63 11.08 -0.41
N ARG A 93 -40.11 9.97 0.10
CA ARG A 93 -40.18 8.72 -0.65
C ARG A 93 -41.55 8.56 -1.28
N LYS A 94 -41.55 8.46 -2.61
CA LYS A 94 -42.76 8.21 -3.40
C LYS A 94 -42.47 7.07 -4.37
N ASP A 95 -43.17 5.95 -4.22
CA ASP A 95 -42.95 4.73 -4.94
C ASP A 95 -41.49 4.25 -4.75
N ASP A 96 -40.76 4.05 -5.83
CA ASP A 96 -39.36 3.68 -5.90
C ASP A 96 -38.38 4.88 -5.93
N LYS A 97 -38.90 6.12 -5.77
CA LYS A 97 -38.10 7.34 -5.86
C LYS A 97 -37.88 8.02 -4.51
N VAL A 98 -36.72 8.65 -4.38
CA VAL A 98 -36.37 9.48 -3.24
C VAL A 98 -36.10 10.90 -3.72
N PHE A 99 -36.78 11.85 -3.11
CA PHE A 99 -36.63 13.28 -3.37
C PHE A 99 -36.11 13.99 -2.13
N ALA A 100 -35.37 15.07 -2.31
CA ALA A 100 -34.91 15.94 -1.24
C ALA A 100 -35.58 17.31 -1.33
N GLU A 101 -36.14 17.77 -0.23
CA GLU A 101 -36.50 19.18 -0.06
C GLU A 101 -35.29 19.90 0.53
N VAL A 102 -34.59 20.70 -0.27
CA VAL A 102 -33.40 21.42 0.17
C VAL A 102 -33.81 22.66 0.98
N PRO A 103 -33.55 22.69 2.30
CA PRO A 103 -33.88 23.87 3.09
C PRO A 103 -33.13 25.11 2.59
N GLU A 104 -33.82 26.26 2.50
CA GLU A 104 -33.15 27.51 2.07
C GLU A 104 -31.88 27.83 2.89
N PRO A 105 -31.86 27.65 4.24
CA PRO A 105 -30.65 27.90 5.03
C PRO A 105 -29.47 27.03 4.69
N LEU A 106 -29.65 25.87 4.01
CA LEU A 106 -28.57 24.98 3.55
C LEU A 106 -28.01 25.39 2.19
N LEU A 107 -28.73 26.25 1.45
CA LEU A 107 -28.21 26.73 0.17
C LEU A 107 -26.93 27.55 0.40
N GLY A 108 -25.84 27.15 -0.28
CA GLY A 108 -24.51 27.75 -0.15
C GLY A 108 -23.71 27.31 1.09
N LYS A 109 -24.30 26.53 2.01
CA LYS A 109 -23.54 25.92 3.12
C LYS A 109 -22.65 24.79 2.61
N GLU A 110 -21.54 24.59 3.30
CA GLU A 110 -20.61 23.50 3.01
C GLU A 110 -21.10 22.22 3.67
N LEU A 111 -21.30 21.21 2.83
CA LEU A 111 -21.69 19.86 3.22
C LEU A 111 -20.47 18.94 3.09
N PHE A 112 -20.21 18.13 4.10
CA PHE A 112 -19.24 17.06 4.07
C PHE A 112 -19.89 15.82 3.49
N VAL A 113 -19.27 15.20 2.51
CA VAL A 113 -19.83 14.03 1.80
C VAL A 113 -18.82 12.92 1.77
N THR A 114 -19.15 11.81 2.40
CA THR A 114 -18.39 10.58 2.34
C THR A 114 -19.08 9.55 1.48
N ILE A 115 -18.28 8.71 0.83
CA ILE A 115 -18.77 7.63 -0.02
C ILE A 115 -18.08 6.35 0.44
N SER A 116 -18.87 5.30 0.68
CA SER A 116 -18.37 4.00 1.11
C SER A 116 -19.09 2.86 0.36
N ILE A 117 -18.47 1.71 0.33
CA ILE A 117 -19.07 0.49 -0.21
C ILE A 117 -19.73 -0.25 0.96
N ALA A 118 -21.04 -0.14 1.12
CA ALA A 118 -21.74 -0.87 2.18
C ALA A 118 -21.74 -2.38 1.92
N ARG A 119 -21.87 -2.79 0.64
CA ARG A 119 -21.82 -4.19 0.21
C ARG A 119 -21.05 -4.28 -1.11
N GLY A 120 -19.95 -5.00 -1.10
CA GLY A 120 -19.13 -5.28 -2.28
C GLY A 120 -19.54 -6.56 -3.00
N ILE A 121 -18.68 -7.03 -3.88
CA ILE A 121 -18.83 -8.26 -4.67
C ILE A 121 -17.87 -9.37 -4.26
N GLY A 122 -17.14 -9.20 -3.16
CA GLY A 122 -16.15 -10.18 -2.69
C GLY A 122 -14.83 -10.23 -3.49
N ASP A 123 -14.69 -9.36 -4.50
CA ASP A 123 -13.43 -9.16 -5.21
C ASP A 123 -12.61 -8.05 -4.52
N ARG A 124 -11.27 -8.20 -4.50
CA ARG A 124 -10.34 -7.28 -3.81
C ARG A 124 -10.52 -5.81 -4.26
N SER A 125 -10.96 -5.59 -5.46
CA SER A 125 -11.21 -4.25 -5.99
C SER A 125 -12.45 -3.57 -5.40
N ILE A 126 -13.44 -4.35 -4.93
CA ILE A 126 -14.74 -3.86 -4.41
C ILE A 126 -15.18 -4.70 -3.21
N LEU A 127 -14.66 -4.37 -2.04
CA LEU A 127 -15.05 -5.02 -0.77
C LEU A 127 -16.04 -4.17 0.02
N GLY A 128 -16.89 -4.81 0.79
CA GLY A 128 -17.78 -4.13 1.74
C GLY A 128 -16.96 -3.39 2.81
N GLY A 129 -17.37 -2.18 3.16
CA GLY A 129 -16.67 -1.30 4.09
C GLY A 129 -15.61 -0.40 3.46
N MET A 130 -15.18 -0.64 2.20
CA MET A 130 -14.17 0.21 1.56
C MET A 130 -14.65 1.65 1.42
N SER A 131 -13.74 2.58 1.74
CA SER A 131 -13.93 4.00 1.54
C SER A 131 -13.55 4.42 0.12
N VAL A 132 -14.41 5.20 -0.55
CA VAL A 132 -14.11 5.78 -1.86
C VAL A 132 -13.47 7.16 -1.67
N GLY A 133 -12.34 7.40 -2.36
CA GLY A 133 -11.68 8.71 -2.34
C GLY A 133 -10.90 8.99 -1.05
N PHE A 134 -10.27 7.99 -0.45
CA PHE A 134 -9.39 8.19 0.71
C PHE A 134 -8.37 9.30 0.44
N GLY A 135 -8.22 10.25 1.40
CA GLY A 135 -7.35 11.42 1.26
C GLY A 135 -7.88 12.51 0.31
N ASP A 136 -9.09 12.35 -0.23
CA ASP A 136 -9.78 13.32 -1.11
C ASP A 136 -11.23 13.49 -0.65
N ASP A 137 -11.42 13.86 0.61
CA ASP A 137 -12.75 14.08 1.19
C ASP A 137 -13.49 15.24 0.52
N TRP A 138 -14.77 15.06 0.29
CA TRP A 138 -15.54 15.96 -0.55
C TRP A 138 -16.32 16.99 0.25
N VAL A 139 -16.19 18.24 -0.19
CA VAL A 139 -17.03 19.34 0.29
C VAL A 139 -17.95 19.78 -0.83
N TRP A 140 -19.27 19.68 -0.60
CA TRP A 140 -20.28 20.13 -1.54
C TRP A 140 -20.95 21.41 -1.08
N THR A 141 -21.45 22.20 -2.05
CA THR A 141 -22.45 23.25 -1.81
C THR A 141 -23.59 23.07 -2.80
N LEU A 142 -24.81 23.32 -2.32
CA LEU A 142 -26.02 23.32 -3.14
C LEU A 142 -26.31 24.74 -3.53
N ARG A 143 -26.37 25.05 -4.82
CA ARG A 143 -26.66 26.40 -5.34
C ARG A 143 -27.94 26.38 -6.17
N LYS A 144 -28.90 27.25 -5.86
CA LYS A 144 -30.10 27.43 -6.72
C LYS A 144 -29.70 28.32 -7.88
N VAL A 145 -29.84 27.81 -9.09
CA VAL A 145 -29.60 28.52 -10.34
C VAL A 145 -30.84 28.35 -11.23
N ASP A 146 -31.58 29.43 -11.41
CA ASP A 146 -32.88 29.41 -12.10
C ASP A 146 -33.82 28.31 -11.56
N ASP A 147 -34.17 27.37 -12.41
CA ASP A 147 -35.08 26.26 -12.12
C ASP A 147 -34.35 24.96 -11.73
N ALA A 148 -33.08 25.02 -11.36
CA ALA A 148 -32.28 23.88 -10.97
C ALA A 148 -31.49 24.09 -9.67
N ILE A 149 -31.12 23.00 -9.03
CA ILE A 149 -30.10 22.97 -7.98
C ILE A 149 -28.81 22.44 -8.60
N HIS A 150 -27.76 23.24 -8.54
CA HIS A 150 -26.40 22.81 -8.87
C HIS A 150 -25.75 22.17 -7.64
N VAL A 151 -25.23 20.95 -7.80
CA VAL A 151 -24.36 20.29 -6.84
C VAL A 151 -22.93 20.65 -7.20
N VAL A 152 -22.26 21.39 -6.34
CA VAL A 152 -20.96 21.96 -6.61
C VAL A 152 -19.95 21.39 -5.62
N ARG A 153 -18.92 20.70 -6.13
CA ARG A 153 -17.77 20.30 -5.32
C ARG A 153 -16.81 21.48 -5.19
N LYS A 154 -16.48 21.83 -3.95
CA LYS A 154 -15.60 22.95 -3.61
C LYS A 154 -14.14 22.60 -3.85
N ASN A 155 -13.41 23.54 -4.41
CA ASN A 155 -11.97 23.50 -4.42
C ASN A 155 -11.45 24.08 -3.09
N VAL A 156 -11.04 23.19 -2.18
CA VAL A 156 -10.62 23.57 -0.81
C VAL A 156 -9.10 23.60 -0.64
N ARG A 157 -8.34 23.20 -1.67
CA ARG A 157 -6.89 23.05 -1.59
C ARG A 157 -6.11 24.37 -1.73
N PHE A 158 -6.73 25.39 -2.30
CA PHE A 158 -6.08 26.67 -2.60
C PHE A 158 -6.83 27.79 -1.90
N PHE A 159 -6.11 28.61 -1.14
CA PHE A 159 -6.73 29.71 -0.39
C PHE A 159 -5.77 30.90 -0.23
N ALA A 160 -6.31 32.01 0.21
CA ALA A 160 -5.62 33.20 0.68
C ALA A 160 -6.47 33.91 1.73
N ASP A 161 -5.90 34.90 2.41
CA ASP A 161 -6.56 35.68 3.44
C ASP A 161 -7.84 36.32 2.90
N LYS A 162 -8.92 36.14 3.64
CA LYS A 162 -10.23 36.63 3.26
C LYS A 162 -10.23 38.15 3.05
N GLY A 163 -10.73 38.58 1.89
CA GLY A 163 -10.80 40.00 1.50
C GLY A 163 -9.53 40.54 0.86
N SER A 164 -8.45 39.76 0.79
CA SER A 164 -7.18 40.17 0.18
C SER A 164 -7.25 40.23 -1.36
N PRO A 165 -6.30 40.91 -2.01
CA PRO A 165 -6.10 40.81 -3.45
C PRO A 165 -5.77 39.39 -3.91
N GLU A 166 -5.03 38.67 -3.08
CA GLU A 166 -4.62 37.29 -3.31
C GLU A 166 -5.83 36.34 -3.32
N GLU A 167 -6.84 36.51 -2.44
CA GLU A 167 -8.07 35.75 -2.48
C GLU A 167 -8.78 35.91 -3.83
N ARG A 168 -8.82 37.13 -4.35
CA ARG A 168 -9.40 37.42 -5.68
C ARG A 168 -8.61 36.73 -6.79
N ALA A 169 -7.28 36.75 -6.70
CA ALA A 169 -6.41 36.09 -7.67
C ALA A 169 -6.56 34.56 -7.64
N VAL A 170 -6.68 33.96 -6.43
CA VAL A 170 -7.00 32.53 -6.25
C VAL A 170 -8.34 32.20 -6.89
N GLY A 171 -9.37 33.04 -6.66
CA GLY A 171 -10.70 32.86 -7.24
C GLY A 171 -10.73 32.96 -8.79
N LEU A 172 -9.75 33.63 -9.41
CA LEU A 172 -9.59 33.67 -10.86
C LEU A 172 -8.84 32.47 -11.40
N ALA A 173 -7.95 31.87 -10.60
CA ALA A 173 -7.07 30.79 -11.02
C ALA A 173 -7.68 29.39 -10.76
N TYR A 174 -8.44 29.22 -9.69
CA TYR A 174 -8.93 27.92 -9.20
C TYR A 174 -10.45 27.93 -9.07
N THR A 175 -11.12 27.08 -9.85
CA THR A 175 -12.58 27.00 -9.88
C THR A 175 -13.10 25.85 -9.03
N ASP A 176 -14.34 25.97 -8.58
CA ASP A 176 -15.16 24.87 -8.09
C ASP A 176 -15.68 24.02 -9.26
N SER A 177 -16.04 22.77 -8.99
CA SER A 177 -16.60 21.86 -10.00
C SER A 177 -18.11 21.71 -9.86
N VAL A 178 -18.88 22.09 -10.88
CA VAL A 178 -20.31 21.77 -10.94
C VAL A 178 -20.47 20.32 -11.39
N LEU A 179 -20.84 19.44 -10.46
CA LEU A 179 -20.98 18.00 -10.74
C LEU A 179 -22.33 17.67 -11.39
N PHE A 180 -23.39 18.30 -10.90
CA PHE A 180 -24.77 18.06 -11.38
C PHE A 180 -25.57 19.35 -11.45
N SER A 181 -26.52 19.40 -12.39
CA SER A 181 -27.62 20.37 -12.47
C SER A 181 -28.93 19.62 -12.41
N VAL A 182 -29.60 19.66 -11.25
CA VAL A 182 -30.80 18.88 -10.97
C VAL A 182 -32.03 19.78 -11.04
N PRO A 183 -32.99 19.49 -11.94
CA PRO A 183 -34.21 20.29 -12.07
C PRO A 183 -35.03 20.29 -10.77
N ILE A 184 -35.56 21.45 -10.41
CA ILE A 184 -36.51 21.59 -9.29
C ILE A 184 -37.87 21.10 -9.74
N VAL A 185 -38.37 20.04 -9.10
CA VAL A 185 -39.67 19.42 -9.38
C VAL A 185 -40.82 20.33 -8.92
N THR A 186 -40.74 20.84 -7.68
CA THR A 186 -41.72 21.74 -7.04
C THR A 186 -41.09 22.42 -5.84
N THR A 187 -41.84 23.24 -5.11
CA THR A 187 -41.48 23.79 -3.79
C THR A 187 -42.13 22.92 -2.71
N GLY A 188 -41.36 22.48 -1.74
CA GLY A 188 -41.82 21.64 -0.63
C GLY A 188 -42.58 22.42 0.46
N PRO A 189 -43.18 21.73 1.46
CA PRO A 189 -43.89 22.33 2.56
C PRO A 189 -43.06 23.27 3.44
N GLY A 190 -41.76 23.04 3.54
CA GLY A 190 -40.81 23.91 4.24
C GLY A 190 -40.32 25.10 3.42
N GLY A 191 -40.85 25.31 2.22
CA GLY A 191 -40.48 26.41 1.35
C GLY A 191 -39.27 26.11 0.45
N GLY A 192 -38.54 25.02 0.69
CA GLY A 192 -37.36 24.64 -0.07
C GLY A 192 -37.68 24.02 -1.44
N PRO A 193 -36.74 24.11 -2.41
CA PRO A 193 -36.84 23.40 -3.69
C PRO A 193 -36.76 21.89 -3.49
N VAL A 194 -37.61 21.15 -4.18
CA VAL A 194 -37.66 19.70 -4.17
C VAL A 194 -36.96 19.17 -5.43
N ILE A 195 -35.98 18.27 -5.25
CA ILE A 195 -35.20 17.66 -6.34
C ILE A 195 -35.27 16.13 -6.30
N ASP A 196 -35.15 15.48 -7.44
CA ASP A 196 -35.04 14.03 -7.57
C ASP A 196 -33.58 13.58 -7.36
N LEU A 197 -33.31 12.86 -6.26
CA LEU A 197 -31.98 12.41 -5.89
C LEU A 197 -31.40 11.33 -6.83
N ALA A 198 -32.24 10.61 -7.57
CA ALA A 198 -31.75 9.65 -8.56
C ALA A 198 -30.92 10.34 -9.67
N LYS A 199 -31.16 11.65 -9.92
CA LYS A 199 -30.34 12.41 -10.88
C LYS A 199 -28.88 12.62 -10.45
N ILE A 200 -28.58 12.39 -9.18
CA ILE A 200 -27.22 12.48 -8.60
C ILE A 200 -26.68 11.07 -8.38
N PHE A 201 -27.44 10.23 -7.67
CA PHE A 201 -26.92 8.99 -7.08
C PHE A 201 -27.16 7.75 -7.95
N PHE A 202 -28.05 7.80 -8.97
CA PHE A 202 -28.13 6.73 -9.99
C PHE A 202 -27.20 7.05 -11.15
N THR A 203 -25.94 7.27 -10.81
CA THR A 203 -24.82 7.52 -11.72
C THR A 203 -23.57 6.80 -11.20
N ASP A 204 -22.53 6.71 -12.00
CA ASP A 204 -21.23 6.21 -11.51
C ASP A 204 -20.43 7.33 -10.80
N LEU A 205 -21.08 8.02 -9.86
CA LEU A 205 -20.47 9.09 -9.06
C LEU A 205 -19.19 8.63 -8.34
N PRO A 206 -19.16 7.45 -7.71
CA PRO A 206 -17.96 6.93 -7.06
C PRO A 206 -16.90 6.42 -8.04
N GLN A 207 -17.17 6.38 -9.35
CA GLN A 207 -16.29 5.88 -10.40
C GLN A 207 -15.87 4.41 -10.20
N ILE A 208 -16.80 3.59 -9.71
CA ILE A 208 -16.59 2.15 -9.49
C ILE A 208 -16.21 1.43 -10.80
N SER A 209 -16.70 1.91 -11.96
CA SER A 209 -16.31 1.37 -13.27
C SER A 209 -14.80 1.36 -13.52
N ARG A 210 -14.03 2.25 -12.86
CA ARG A 210 -12.56 2.23 -12.94
C ARG A 210 -11.94 1.01 -12.25
N ALA A 211 -12.56 0.54 -11.16
CA ALA A 211 -12.15 -0.66 -10.45
C ALA A 211 -12.71 -1.95 -11.09
N LEU A 212 -13.72 -1.80 -11.95
CA LEU A 212 -14.38 -2.89 -12.67
C LEU A 212 -14.19 -2.76 -14.19
N PRO A 213 -12.99 -3.01 -14.74
CA PRO A 213 -12.73 -2.87 -16.18
C PRO A 213 -13.69 -3.72 -17.02
N GLY A 214 -14.33 -3.11 -18.00
CA GLY A 214 -15.29 -3.78 -18.86
C GLY A 214 -16.74 -3.78 -18.34
N PHE A 215 -16.99 -3.15 -17.18
CA PHE A 215 -18.32 -2.91 -16.64
C PHE A 215 -18.75 -1.47 -16.79
N SER A 216 -20.06 -1.25 -16.96
CA SER A 216 -20.68 0.06 -17.03
C SER A 216 -21.87 0.13 -16.08
N PHE A 217 -22.07 1.30 -15.48
CA PHE A 217 -23.21 1.54 -14.61
C PHE A 217 -24.54 1.39 -15.37
N ALA A 218 -25.49 0.66 -14.79
CA ALA A 218 -26.82 0.40 -15.34
C ALA A 218 -27.91 1.03 -14.47
N ALA A 219 -28.31 2.25 -14.81
CA ALA A 219 -29.29 3.02 -14.04
C ALA A 219 -30.67 2.34 -13.98
N ASP A 220 -31.05 1.65 -15.03
CA ASP A 220 -32.34 0.92 -15.16
C ASP A 220 -32.44 -0.32 -14.27
N ARG A 221 -31.30 -0.80 -13.77
CA ARG A 221 -31.20 -1.95 -12.86
C ARG A 221 -30.74 -1.56 -11.45
N SER A 222 -30.57 -0.27 -11.19
CA SER A 222 -30.16 0.25 -9.90
C SER A 222 -31.37 0.72 -9.10
N THR A 223 -31.32 0.55 -7.75
CA THR A 223 -32.46 0.87 -6.88
C THR A 223 -31.96 1.49 -5.56
N TRP A 224 -32.85 2.20 -4.87
CA TRP A 224 -32.57 2.65 -3.50
C TRP A 224 -32.62 1.46 -2.53
N ALA A 225 -31.50 1.14 -1.89
CA ALA A 225 -31.45 0.17 -0.82
C ALA A 225 -31.95 0.77 0.49
N SER A 226 -31.48 1.97 0.87
CA SER A 226 -31.98 2.71 2.02
C SER A 226 -31.97 4.22 1.80
N ALA A 227 -32.77 4.94 2.62
CA ALA A 227 -32.71 6.38 2.74
C ALA A 227 -33.17 6.73 4.16
N LYS A 228 -32.28 7.36 4.95
CA LYS A 228 -32.52 7.75 6.35
C LYS A 228 -32.17 9.22 6.52
N GLY A 229 -32.83 9.87 7.45
CA GLY A 229 -32.57 11.27 7.83
C GLY A 229 -32.35 11.36 9.32
N PHE A 230 -31.30 12.08 9.73
CA PHE A 230 -30.95 12.39 11.10
C PHE A 230 -30.81 13.91 11.27
N PRO A 231 -30.87 14.46 12.51
CA PRO A 231 -30.76 15.90 12.71
C PRO A 231 -29.53 16.54 12.07
N ASP A 232 -28.40 15.84 12.05
CA ASP A 232 -27.12 16.38 11.63
C ASP A 232 -26.61 15.79 10.29
N ASN A 233 -27.28 14.74 9.76
CA ASN A 233 -26.88 14.07 8.53
C ASN A 233 -28.04 13.42 7.76
N VAL A 234 -27.73 12.96 6.56
CA VAL A 234 -28.59 12.15 5.69
C VAL A 234 -27.77 10.98 5.18
N GLU A 235 -28.35 9.78 5.31
CA GLU A 235 -27.73 8.52 4.90
C GLU A 235 -28.51 7.91 3.74
N LEU A 236 -27.82 7.71 2.61
CA LEU A 236 -28.42 7.19 1.39
C LEU A 236 -27.65 5.96 0.92
N GLU A 237 -28.35 4.90 0.58
CA GLU A 237 -27.72 3.70 0.04
C GLU A 237 -28.35 3.32 -1.29
N VAL A 238 -27.53 3.10 -2.29
CA VAL A 238 -27.92 2.71 -3.64
C VAL A 238 -27.38 1.32 -3.95
N ALA A 239 -28.25 0.38 -4.27
CA ALA A 239 -27.88 -0.88 -4.91
C ALA A 239 -27.56 -0.58 -6.37
N ALA A 240 -26.30 -0.25 -6.63
CA ALA A 240 -25.79 0.16 -7.93
C ALA A 240 -25.36 -1.05 -8.74
N THR A 241 -26.04 -1.29 -9.85
CA THR A 241 -25.73 -2.43 -10.74
C THR A 241 -24.80 -2.01 -11.87
N TYR A 242 -23.75 -2.79 -12.08
CA TYR A 242 -22.79 -2.64 -13.17
C TYR A 242 -22.91 -3.84 -14.11
N GLY A 243 -23.06 -3.59 -15.40
CA GLY A 243 -23.19 -4.64 -16.41
C GLY A 243 -21.96 -4.74 -17.29
N SER A 244 -21.50 -5.95 -17.54
CA SER A 244 -20.51 -6.24 -18.58
C SER A 244 -21.20 -6.68 -19.88
N GLY A 245 -20.51 -6.46 -21.01
CA GLY A 245 -20.91 -7.01 -22.29
C GLY A 245 -20.62 -8.51 -22.47
N GLY A 246 -20.30 -9.22 -21.37
CA GLY A 246 -20.01 -10.66 -21.37
C GLY A 246 -18.54 -11.04 -21.61
N THR A 247 -17.62 -10.07 -21.53
CA THR A 247 -16.17 -10.29 -21.72
C THR A 247 -15.36 -10.29 -20.43
N ALA A 248 -15.92 -9.76 -19.35
CA ALA A 248 -15.31 -9.76 -18.02
C ALA A 248 -16.12 -10.67 -17.10
N GLU A 249 -15.45 -11.53 -16.34
CA GLU A 249 -16.05 -12.45 -15.40
C GLU A 249 -15.41 -12.29 -14.03
N PHE A 250 -16.23 -12.43 -12.99
CA PHE A 250 -15.80 -12.53 -11.59
C PHE A 250 -16.36 -13.81 -11.00
N ASP A 251 -15.53 -14.65 -10.44
CA ASP A 251 -15.94 -15.89 -9.78
C ASP A 251 -16.82 -15.65 -8.54
N THR A 252 -16.77 -14.43 -8.00
CA THR A 252 -17.48 -14.02 -6.79
C THR A 252 -18.94 -13.60 -7.04
N VAL A 253 -19.32 -13.37 -8.30
CA VAL A 253 -20.70 -13.04 -8.66
C VAL A 253 -21.31 -14.14 -9.53
N PRO A 254 -22.60 -14.48 -9.33
CA PRO A 254 -23.24 -15.59 -10.06
C PRO A 254 -23.37 -15.33 -11.56
N ASP A 255 -23.43 -14.06 -11.98
CA ASP A 255 -23.52 -13.67 -13.40
C ASP A 255 -22.91 -12.28 -13.59
N SER A 256 -21.79 -12.21 -14.27
CA SER A 256 -21.04 -10.97 -14.53
C SER A 256 -21.75 -9.98 -15.47
N ARG A 257 -22.91 -10.32 -16.04
CA ARG A 257 -23.78 -9.38 -16.76
C ARG A 257 -24.47 -8.38 -15.82
N GLY A 258 -24.43 -8.63 -14.50
CA GLY A 258 -25.01 -7.78 -13.48
C GLY A 258 -24.33 -7.92 -12.13
N ALA A 259 -23.25 -7.17 -11.89
CA ALA A 259 -22.62 -7.06 -10.59
C ALA A 259 -23.27 -5.89 -9.81
N THR A 260 -23.90 -6.19 -8.67
CA THR A 260 -24.55 -5.17 -7.83
C THR A 260 -23.72 -4.86 -6.61
N VAL A 261 -23.37 -3.58 -6.45
CA VAL A 261 -22.60 -3.01 -5.34
C VAL A 261 -23.51 -2.07 -4.58
N ASN A 262 -23.58 -2.17 -3.25
CA ASN A 262 -24.29 -1.19 -2.47
C ASN A 262 -23.33 -0.05 -2.12
N VAL A 263 -23.64 1.14 -2.64
CA VAL A 263 -22.87 2.36 -2.39
C VAL A 263 -23.60 3.19 -1.38
N HIS A 264 -22.93 3.52 -0.31
CA HIS A 264 -23.46 4.38 0.76
C HIS A 264 -22.90 5.80 0.65
N TYR A 265 -23.75 6.78 0.88
CA TYR A 265 -23.43 8.19 0.88
C TYR A 265 -23.89 8.81 2.20
N SER A 266 -22.96 9.29 3.00
CA SER A 266 -23.24 10.08 4.21
C SER A 266 -23.03 11.56 3.90
N ILE A 267 -24.05 12.37 4.16
CA ILE A 267 -24.06 13.80 3.88
C ILE A 267 -24.36 14.54 5.17
N SER A 268 -23.40 15.31 5.67
CA SER A 268 -23.50 16.08 6.90
C SER A 268 -23.08 17.54 6.69
N LEU A 269 -23.33 18.42 7.66
CA LEU A 269 -22.69 19.73 7.65
C LEU A 269 -21.20 19.61 7.93
N LEU A 270 -20.38 20.33 7.17
CA LEU A 270 -18.95 20.45 7.52
C LEU A 270 -18.85 21.18 8.88
N PRO A 271 -18.24 20.57 9.91
CA PRO A 271 -18.23 21.14 11.24
C PRO A 271 -17.61 22.53 11.30
N GLN A 272 -18.28 23.46 11.96
CA GLN A 272 -17.75 24.76 12.35
C GLN A 272 -17.64 24.77 13.87
N ASN A 273 -16.48 24.38 14.38
CA ASN A 273 -16.21 24.20 15.81
C ASN A 273 -14.91 24.91 16.23
N SER A 274 -14.48 24.68 17.45
CA SER A 274 -13.24 25.25 18.03
C SER A 274 -11.98 24.46 17.70
N TYR A 275 -12.03 23.54 16.74
CA TYR A 275 -10.85 22.76 16.34
C TYR A 275 -9.73 23.67 15.85
N ARG A 276 -8.53 23.46 16.36
CA ARG A 276 -7.32 24.14 15.93
C ARG A 276 -6.45 23.18 15.13
N PRO A 277 -6.17 23.47 13.85
CA PRO A 277 -5.18 22.72 13.09
C PRO A 277 -3.84 22.73 13.80
N ARG A 278 -3.07 21.66 13.63
CA ARG A 278 -1.72 21.54 14.17
C ARG A 278 -0.73 21.30 13.04
N TYR A 279 0.35 22.08 13.00
CA TYR A 279 1.36 21.93 11.96
C TYR A 279 2.01 20.56 12.01
N ALA A 280 2.29 20.00 10.83
CA ALA A 280 3.09 18.80 10.68
C ALA A 280 4.57 19.11 10.85
N ASP A 281 5.33 18.11 11.29
CA ASP A 281 6.78 18.11 11.37
C ASP A 281 7.29 16.81 10.74
N ASP A 282 8.29 16.88 9.87
CA ASP A 282 8.81 15.74 9.12
C ASP A 282 9.52 14.69 9.98
N ARG A 283 9.81 15.03 11.25
CA ARG A 283 10.36 14.11 12.25
C ARG A 283 9.31 13.22 12.89
N VAL A 284 7.99 13.54 12.75
CA VAL A 284 6.88 12.84 13.40
C VAL A 284 5.87 12.37 12.35
N GLY A 285 5.63 11.08 12.26
CA GLY A 285 4.85 10.45 11.21
C GLY A 285 3.34 10.60 11.34
N TYR A 286 2.78 11.65 10.78
CA TYR A 286 1.33 11.86 10.67
C TYR A 286 0.87 11.92 9.22
N PHE A 287 -0.34 11.45 8.93
CA PHE A 287 -1.04 11.85 7.72
C PHE A 287 -1.32 13.35 7.76
N VAL A 288 -1.27 13.99 6.61
CA VAL A 288 -1.37 15.44 6.52
C VAL A 288 -2.45 15.89 5.57
N THR A 289 -3.15 16.95 5.95
CA THR A 289 -3.93 17.79 5.06
C THR A 289 -3.04 18.90 4.55
N ALA A 290 -2.70 18.83 3.26
CA ALA A 290 -1.83 19.82 2.60
C ALA A 290 -2.66 20.82 1.81
N LEU A 291 -2.45 22.10 2.11
CA LEU A 291 -3.13 23.23 1.49
C LEU A 291 -2.10 24.18 0.90
N LYS A 292 -2.45 24.93 -0.12
CA LYS A 292 -1.58 25.95 -0.70
C LYS A 292 -2.11 27.33 -0.34
N ASP A 293 -1.34 28.03 0.50
CA ASP A 293 -1.65 29.36 1.02
C ASP A 293 -0.96 30.44 0.19
N PHE A 294 -1.73 31.31 -0.42
CA PHE A 294 -1.24 32.41 -1.23
C PHE A 294 -1.12 33.73 -0.46
N SER A 295 -1.54 33.77 0.81
CA SER A 295 -1.37 34.94 1.68
C SER A 295 0.08 35.16 2.08
N GLN A 296 0.88 34.08 2.11
CA GLN A 296 2.27 34.16 2.55
C GLN A 296 3.15 34.75 1.45
N GLN A 297 3.90 35.79 1.82
CA GLN A 297 4.95 36.34 0.96
C GLN A 297 6.17 35.42 1.07
N VAL A 298 6.36 34.51 0.10
CA VAL A 298 7.38 33.51 0.30
C VAL A 298 8.18 33.31 -0.97
N ASP A 299 9.47 33.43 -0.81
CA ASP A 299 10.47 32.86 -1.71
C ASP A 299 10.62 31.35 -1.51
N GLU A 300 9.86 30.74 -0.58
CA GLU A 300 9.89 29.33 -0.18
C GLU A 300 8.57 28.59 -0.50
N ASP A 301 8.38 27.44 0.12
CA ASP A 301 7.23 26.57 -0.10
C ASP A 301 5.92 27.17 0.45
N ARG A 302 4.91 27.37 -0.41
CA ARG A 302 3.57 27.85 -0.03
C ARG A 302 2.67 26.77 0.55
N PHE A 303 3.15 25.54 0.69
CA PHE A 303 2.34 24.48 1.25
C PHE A 303 2.26 24.59 2.78
N VAL A 304 1.04 24.66 3.27
CA VAL A 304 0.72 24.48 4.69
C VAL A 304 0.31 23.04 4.90
N ARG A 305 0.91 22.38 5.87
CA ARG A 305 0.67 20.97 6.18
C ARG A 305 0.17 20.87 7.61
N TYR A 306 -1.08 20.46 7.78
CA TYR A 306 -1.66 20.17 9.09
C TYR A 306 -1.73 18.66 9.29
N ILE A 307 -1.37 18.17 10.50
CA ILE A 307 -1.57 16.76 10.84
C ILE A 307 -3.06 16.43 10.91
N ASN A 308 -3.41 15.26 10.46
CA ASN A 308 -4.77 14.74 10.64
C ASN A 308 -4.91 14.22 12.07
N ARG A 309 -5.88 14.72 12.85
CA ARG A 309 -6.11 14.32 14.24
C ARG A 309 -7.53 14.59 14.70
N TRP A 310 -7.97 13.89 15.73
CA TRP A 310 -9.22 14.14 16.41
C TRP A 310 -9.18 15.43 17.22
N GLN A 311 -10.35 16.05 17.41
CA GLN A 311 -10.51 17.11 18.41
C GLN A 311 -10.68 16.48 19.78
N LEU A 312 -9.74 16.74 20.69
CA LEU A 312 -9.83 16.36 22.09
C LEU A 312 -9.63 17.59 22.97
N ASP A 313 -10.65 17.93 23.75
CA ASP A 313 -10.62 18.99 24.74
C ASP A 313 -10.83 18.37 26.13
N LYS A 314 -9.99 18.72 27.11
CA LYS A 314 -10.14 18.25 28.49
C LYS A 314 -11.49 18.68 29.09
N ALA A 315 -12.15 17.79 29.82
CA ALA A 315 -13.34 18.15 30.62
C ALA A 315 -12.96 19.11 31.74
N ASP A 316 -11.82 18.89 32.40
CA ASP A 316 -11.18 19.84 33.33
C ASP A 316 -9.81 20.28 32.77
N PRO A 317 -9.75 21.50 32.20
CA PRO A 317 -8.49 22.02 31.65
C PRO A 317 -7.40 22.26 32.71
N SER A 318 -7.76 22.37 34.00
CA SER A 318 -6.81 22.62 35.11
C SER A 318 -6.13 21.35 35.61
N ALA A 319 -6.75 20.18 35.39
CA ALA A 319 -6.19 18.92 35.84
C ALA A 319 -5.00 18.49 34.95
N ALA A 320 -3.95 17.92 35.56
CA ALA A 320 -2.82 17.36 34.82
C ALA A 320 -3.28 16.27 33.83
N VAL A 321 -4.15 15.38 34.29
CA VAL A 321 -4.82 14.35 33.48
C VAL A 321 -6.32 14.50 33.69
N SER A 322 -7.10 14.50 32.60
CA SER A 322 -8.58 14.67 32.61
C SER A 322 -9.21 13.85 31.52
N PRO A 323 -10.39 13.28 31.69
CA PRO A 323 -11.16 12.76 30.57
C PRO A 323 -11.38 13.84 29.50
N PRO A 324 -11.52 13.50 28.24
CA PRO A 324 -11.98 14.44 27.22
C PRO A 324 -13.45 14.79 27.42
N LYS A 325 -13.88 15.97 26.95
CA LYS A 325 -15.32 16.34 26.92
C LYS A 325 -16.14 15.37 26.06
N LYS A 326 -15.54 14.90 24.95
CA LYS A 326 -16.12 13.90 24.04
C LYS A 326 -15.00 12.90 23.75
N PRO A 327 -15.10 11.62 24.17
CA PRO A 327 -14.15 10.59 23.84
C PRO A 327 -14.26 10.20 22.37
N ILE A 328 -13.20 9.60 21.84
CA ILE A 328 -13.22 8.89 20.54
C ILE A 328 -13.90 7.54 20.81
N VAL A 329 -15.06 7.30 20.20
CA VAL A 329 -15.83 6.07 20.42
C VAL A 329 -15.67 5.16 19.24
N PHE A 330 -15.19 3.94 19.46
CA PHE A 330 -15.19 2.87 18.46
C PHE A 330 -16.26 1.85 18.78
N TRP A 331 -16.98 1.43 17.75
CA TRP A 331 -18.00 0.40 17.84
C TRP A 331 -17.50 -0.89 17.21
N ILE A 332 -17.41 -1.97 18.00
CA ILE A 332 -17.20 -3.30 17.44
C ILE A 332 -18.50 -3.72 16.77
N GLU A 333 -18.48 -3.88 15.46
CA GLU A 333 -19.66 -4.23 14.68
C GLU A 333 -20.14 -5.65 15.02
N ARG A 334 -21.44 -5.88 14.87
CA ARG A 334 -22.09 -7.19 15.17
C ARG A 334 -21.59 -8.34 14.31
N THR A 335 -21.00 -8.09 13.14
CA THR A 335 -20.37 -9.09 12.26
C THR A 335 -19.08 -9.69 12.85
N VAL A 336 -18.43 -8.99 13.80
CA VAL A 336 -17.23 -9.52 14.47
C VAL A 336 -17.56 -10.76 15.26
N PRO A 337 -16.92 -11.93 14.99
CA PRO A 337 -17.17 -13.15 15.75
C PRO A 337 -16.90 -12.99 17.26
N PHE A 338 -17.74 -13.56 18.11
CA PHE A 338 -17.66 -13.37 19.57
C PHE A 338 -16.28 -13.63 20.16
N ARG A 339 -15.60 -14.67 19.69
CA ARG A 339 -14.25 -15.07 20.16
C ARG A 339 -13.17 -14.03 19.87
N HIS A 340 -13.39 -13.12 18.89
CA HIS A 340 -12.41 -12.14 18.46
C HIS A 340 -12.66 -10.73 19.02
N ARG A 341 -13.82 -10.51 19.65
CA ARG A 341 -14.20 -9.18 20.18
C ARG A 341 -13.29 -8.69 21.29
N GLN A 342 -12.84 -9.60 22.17
CA GLN A 342 -11.98 -9.23 23.30
C GLN A 342 -10.57 -8.77 22.85
N PRO A 343 -9.81 -9.52 22.04
CA PRO A 343 -8.50 -9.05 21.57
C PRO A 343 -8.57 -7.78 20.74
N ILE A 344 -9.64 -7.59 19.94
CA ILE A 344 -9.86 -6.35 19.20
C ILE A 344 -10.09 -5.19 20.16
N ARG A 345 -10.95 -5.36 21.18
CA ARG A 345 -11.17 -4.35 22.22
C ARG A 345 -9.87 -3.93 22.91
N GLU A 346 -9.07 -4.91 23.33
CA GLU A 346 -7.79 -4.68 23.99
C GLU A 346 -6.80 -3.93 23.10
N GLY A 347 -6.80 -4.23 21.79
CA GLY A 347 -5.97 -3.52 20.83
C GLY A 347 -6.39 -2.04 20.67
N ILE A 348 -7.69 -1.78 20.59
CA ILE A 348 -8.23 -0.42 20.49
C ILE A 348 -7.94 0.38 21.78
N GLU A 349 -8.24 -0.21 22.93
CA GLU A 349 -8.09 0.44 24.25
C GLU A 349 -6.62 0.65 24.66
N ALA A 350 -5.66 -0.08 24.06
CA ALA A 350 -4.23 0.04 24.34
C ALA A 350 -3.71 1.48 24.17
N TRP A 351 -4.26 2.23 23.22
CA TRP A 351 -3.86 3.62 22.97
C TRP A 351 -4.17 4.58 24.14
N ASN A 352 -5.07 4.20 25.04
CA ASN A 352 -5.35 5.01 26.23
C ASN A 352 -4.10 5.22 27.10
N GLU A 353 -3.13 4.29 27.09
CA GLU A 353 -1.84 4.48 27.78
C GLU A 353 -1.07 5.69 27.22
N ALA A 354 -1.02 5.82 25.90
CA ALA A 354 -0.36 6.95 25.24
C ALA A 354 -1.10 8.28 25.50
N PHE A 355 -2.43 8.22 25.45
CA PHE A 355 -3.26 9.39 25.76
C PHE A 355 -3.16 9.85 27.20
N GLU A 356 -3.01 8.95 28.18
CA GLU A 356 -2.83 9.31 29.59
C GLU A 356 -1.52 10.10 29.78
N LYS A 357 -0.44 9.66 29.11
CA LYS A 357 0.84 10.39 29.10
C LYS A 357 0.74 11.75 28.40
N ALA A 358 -0.18 11.89 27.43
CA ALA A 358 -0.50 13.18 26.80
C ALA A 358 -1.45 14.04 27.61
N GLY A 359 -1.99 13.54 28.73
CA GLY A 359 -2.86 14.27 29.67
C GLY A 359 -4.36 13.99 29.54
N PHE A 360 -4.74 12.89 28.88
CA PHE A 360 -6.15 12.47 28.74
C PHE A 360 -6.39 11.09 29.34
N ALA A 361 -7.23 11.00 30.37
CA ALA A 361 -7.73 9.72 30.86
C ALA A 361 -8.87 9.23 29.96
N THR A 362 -8.85 7.95 29.57
CA THR A 362 -9.94 7.31 28.80
C THR A 362 -10.33 8.12 27.55
N ALA A 363 -9.32 8.46 26.74
CA ALA A 363 -9.54 9.19 25.49
C ALA A 363 -10.33 8.38 24.46
N ILE A 364 -10.18 7.06 24.50
CA ILE A 364 -10.86 6.11 23.61
C ILE A 364 -11.81 5.24 24.41
N GLU A 365 -13.02 5.10 23.94
CA GLU A 365 -14.05 4.21 24.43
C GLU A 365 -14.40 3.14 23.40
N VAL A 366 -14.52 1.89 23.81
CA VAL A 366 -14.96 0.79 22.93
C VAL A 366 -16.34 0.30 23.33
N ARG A 367 -17.26 0.31 22.37
CA ARG A 367 -18.65 -0.14 22.54
C ARG A 367 -18.96 -1.28 21.60
N GLN A 368 -19.97 -2.07 21.94
CA GLN A 368 -20.49 -3.13 21.09
C GLN A 368 -21.73 -2.65 20.36
N GLN A 369 -21.76 -2.80 19.04
CA GLN A 369 -22.98 -2.52 18.27
C GLN A 369 -24.10 -3.47 18.70
N PRO A 370 -25.27 -2.95 19.10
CA PRO A 370 -26.42 -3.79 19.39
C PRO A 370 -26.94 -4.49 18.13
N ASP A 371 -27.47 -5.72 18.29
CA ASP A 371 -28.04 -6.46 17.14
C ASP A 371 -29.23 -5.72 16.52
N ALA A 372 -29.99 -4.94 17.29
CA ALA A 372 -31.13 -4.15 16.84
C ALA A 372 -30.77 -2.69 16.51
N ALA A 373 -29.48 -2.37 16.34
CA ALA A 373 -29.09 -1.02 15.93
C ALA A 373 -29.71 -0.65 14.58
N ASP A 374 -30.26 0.55 14.49
CA ASP A 374 -30.91 1.09 13.28
C ASP A 374 -30.01 2.04 12.48
N TRP A 375 -28.80 2.31 12.96
CA TRP A 375 -27.77 3.09 12.27
C TRP A 375 -26.87 2.18 11.41
N ASP A 376 -26.38 2.77 10.34
CA ASP A 376 -25.49 2.09 9.39
C ASP A 376 -24.03 2.26 9.82
N PRO A 377 -23.17 1.22 9.68
CA PRO A 377 -21.73 1.32 9.99
C PRO A 377 -20.98 2.38 9.17
N GLU A 378 -21.54 2.82 8.07
CA GLU A 378 -21.01 3.86 7.18
C GLU A 378 -21.47 5.28 7.54
N ASP A 379 -22.31 5.45 8.58
CA ASP A 379 -22.74 6.75 9.08
C ASP A 379 -21.57 7.46 9.76
N VAL A 380 -21.20 8.63 9.26
CA VAL A 380 -20.08 9.47 9.71
C VAL A 380 -20.05 9.78 11.22
N ASN A 381 -21.11 9.44 11.96
CA ASN A 381 -21.20 9.62 13.40
C ASN A 381 -20.74 8.38 14.21
N TYR A 382 -20.41 7.28 13.57
CA TYR A 382 -20.08 6.00 14.22
C TYR A 382 -18.78 5.43 13.68
N ASN A 383 -17.66 5.60 14.39
CA ASN A 383 -16.42 4.89 14.02
C ASN A 383 -16.60 3.41 14.29
N THR A 384 -16.37 2.58 13.31
CA THR A 384 -16.63 1.14 13.40
C THR A 384 -15.39 0.28 13.19
N PHE A 385 -15.36 -0.87 13.88
CA PHE A 385 -14.45 -1.97 13.56
C PHE A 385 -15.30 -3.08 12.94
N ARG A 386 -15.13 -3.32 11.66
CA ARG A 386 -15.95 -4.19 10.82
C ARG A 386 -15.24 -5.48 10.48
N TRP A 387 -16.01 -6.55 10.38
CA TRP A 387 -15.52 -7.85 9.97
C TRP A 387 -16.14 -8.27 8.65
N ILE A 388 -15.31 -8.54 7.66
CA ILE A 388 -15.73 -9.08 6.37
C ILE A 388 -15.16 -10.48 6.16
N THR A 389 -15.76 -11.24 5.27
CA THR A 389 -15.30 -12.57 4.83
C THR A 389 -15.26 -12.57 3.31
N ALA A 390 -14.15 -12.14 2.76
CA ALA A 390 -13.95 -12.03 1.32
C ALA A 390 -12.80 -12.90 0.80
N GLY A 391 -12.07 -13.56 1.70
CA GLY A 391 -10.93 -14.40 1.35
C GLY A 391 -9.76 -13.62 0.73
N GLN A 392 -9.69 -12.31 0.96
CA GLN A 392 -8.73 -11.43 0.31
C GLN A 392 -7.56 -11.01 1.20
N SER A 393 -7.58 -11.41 2.49
CA SER A 393 -6.57 -11.04 3.49
C SER A 393 -6.30 -9.53 3.53
N PHE A 394 -7.30 -8.77 3.96
CA PHE A 394 -7.28 -7.32 3.89
C PHE A 394 -7.67 -6.68 5.23
N ALA A 395 -6.95 -5.62 5.64
CA ALA A 395 -7.47 -4.63 6.60
C ALA A 395 -7.07 -3.23 6.17
N MET A 396 -7.83 -2.27 6.63
CA MET A 396 -7.57 -0.87 6.41
C MET A 396 -8.28 -0.05 7.49
N GLY A 397 -7.56 0.90 8.06
CA GLY A 397 -8.10 1.90 9.01
C GLY A 397 -8.12 3.31 8.42
N PRO A 398 -8.97 3.59 7.40
CA PRO A 398 -9.07 4.93 6.85
C PRO A 398 -9.74 5.87 7.84
N SER A 399 -9.35 7.15 7.77
CA SER A 399 -10.06 8.25 8.43
C SER A 399 -10.60 9.23 7.40
N ARG A 400 -11.73 9.86 7.73
CA ARG A 400 -12.33 10.96 6.98
C ARG A 400 -12.01 12.27 7.67
N VAL A 401 -11.49 13.22 6.93
CA VAL A 401 -10.97 14.46 7.50
C VAL A 401 -11.67 15.68 6.91
N ASN A 402 -11.81 16.71 7.72
CA ASN A 402 -12.12 18.04 7.20
C ASN A 402 -10.95 18.51 6.33
N PRO A 403 -11.13 18.64 5.00
CA PRO A 403 -10.01 18.91 4.10
C PRO A 403 -9.46 20.34 4.19
N ARG A 404 -10.02 21.19 5.07
CA ARG A 404 -9.50 22.52 5.37
C ARG A 404 -8.61 22.56 6.61
N THR A 405 -8.75 21.58 7.51
CA THR A 405 -8.14 21.67 8.85
C THR A 405 -7.37 20.43 9.29
N GLY A 406 -7.60 19.29 8.65
CA GLY A 406 -7.08 18.01 9.09
C GLY A 406 -7.82 17.43 10.31
N GLN A 407 -8.95 18.00 10.71
CA GLN A 407 -9.77 17.40 11.78
C GLN A 407 -10.34 16.06 11.29
N ILE A 408 -10.01 14.97 12.00
CA ILE A 408 -10.65 13.68 11.75
C ILE A 408 -12.10 13.75 12.23
N LEU A 409 -13.02 13.32 11.38
CA LEU A 409 -14.47 13.39 11.62
C LEU A 409 -15.08 12.00 11.76
N ASP A 410 -14.46 11.00 11.14
CA ASP A 410 -14.93 9.63 11.08
C ASP A 410 -13.77 8.68 10.78
N ALA A 411 -13.87 7.43 11.24
CA ALA A 411 -12.87 6.41 10.97
C ALA A 411 -13.46 5.00 11.07
N ASP A 412 -13.38 4.25 9.97
CA ASP A 412 -13.84 2.87 9.90
C ASP A 412 -12.69 1.91 9.64
N ILE A 413 -12.58 0.90 10.48
CA ILE A 413 -11.60 -0.17 10.32
C ILE A 413 -12.31 -1.37 9.71
N ILE A 414 -11.76 -1.85 8.60
CA ILE A 414 -12.24 -3.07 7.93
C ILE A 414 -11.23 -4.16 8.16
N PHE A 415 -11.69 -5.36 8.49
CA PHE A 415 -10.88 -6.53 8.73
C PHE A 415 -11.45 -7.75 8.01
N ASP A 416 -10.67 -8.39 7.14
CA ASP A 416 -11.05 -9.65 6.51
C ASP A 416 -10.66 -10.84 7.40
N GLY A 417 -11.67 -11.60 7.85
CA GLY A 417 -11.52 -12.74 8.75
C GLY A 417 -10.80 -13.95 8.17
N ASP A 418 -10.63 -14.02 6.86
CA ASP A 418 -10.04 -15.18 6.20
C ASP A 418 -8.51 -15.12 6.09
N PHE A 419 -7.86 -14.15 6.75
CA PHE A 419 -6.41 -13.98 6.73
C PHE A 419 -5.62 -15.25 7.12
N LEU A 420 -6.18 -16.14 7.95
CA LEU A 420 -5.56 -17.40 8.32
C LEU A 420 -5.59 -18.46 7.22
N GLN A 421 -6.49 -18.34 6.26
CA GLN A 421 -6.61 -19.33 5.17
C GLN A 421 -5.91 -18.86 3.87
N PHE A 422 -5.78 -17.56 3.69
CA PHE A 422 -5.24 -16.95 2.48
C PHE A 422 -3.81 -17.45 2.15
N TRP A 423 -2.95 -17.61 3.14
CA TRP A 423 -1.59 -18.09 2.93
C TRP A 423 -1.52 -19.51 2.35
N ARG A 424 -2.50 -20.37 2.63
CA ARG A 424 -2.54 -21.73 2.08
C ARG A 424 -2.60 -21.70 0.56
N GLN A 425 -3.43 -20.83 0.01
CA GLN A 425 -3.59 -20.69 -1.43
C GLN A 425 -2.32 -20.14 -2.10
N GLN A 426 -1.65 -19.17 -1.50
CA GLN A 426 -0.43 -18.59 -2.07
C GLN A 426 0.75 -19.58 -2.17
N TYR A 427 0.85 -20.50 -1.24
CA TYR A 427 1.89 -21.52 -1.28
C TYR A 427 1.54 -22.76 -2.09
N GLU A 428 0.29 -22.90 -2.48
CA GLU A 428 -0.15 -23.94 -3.41
C GLU A 428 0.16 -23.59 -4.87
N THR A 429 0.12 -22.29 -5.20
CA THR A 429 0.39 -21.77 -6.54
C THR A 429 1.72 -21.03 -6.61
N PHE A 430 2.66 -21.57 -7.35
CA PHE A 430 3.88 -20.88 -7.70
C PHE A 430 3.67 -20.13 -9.03
N THR A 431 2.92 -19.00 -8.99
CA THR A 431 2.79 -18.11 -10.15
C THR A 431 3.78 -16.95 -10.04
N PRO A 432 4.16 -16.29 -11.15
CA PRO A 432 4.98 -15.06 -11.09
C PRO A 432 4.36 -13.99 -10.22
N GLU A 433 3.03 -13.89 -10.17
CA GLU A 433 2.29 -12.96 -9.34
C GLU A 433 2.38 -13.31 -7.85
N SER A 434 2.18 -14.59 -7.49
CA SER A 434 2.33 -15.04 -6.10
C SER A 434 3.77 -14.86 -5.61
N VAL A 435 4.74 -15.06 -6.48
CA VAL A 435 6.17 -14.82 -6.21
C VAL A 435 6.44 -13.32 -6.02
N ALA A 436 5.90 -12.46 -6.88
CA ALA A 436 6.05 -11.01 -6.76
C ALA A 436 5.44 -10.50 -5.45
N GLN A 437 4.26 -10.98 -5.06
CA GLN A 437 3.64 -10.66 -3.77
C GLN A 437 4.48 -11.16 -2.59
N LEU A 438 4.97 -12.39 -2.64
CA LEU A 438 5.85 -12.97 -1.60
C LEU A 438 7.18 -12.22 -1.47
N THR A 439 7.64 -11.58 -2.52
CA THR A 439 8.93 -10.89 -2.56
C THR A 439 8.82 -9.37 -2.38
N GLY A 440 7.64 -8.83 -2.15
CA GLY A 440 7.42 -7.37 -2.03
C GLY A 440 7.62 -6.64 -3.37
N GLY A 441 7.47 -7.33 -4.49
CA GLY A 441 7.33 -6.70 -5.81
C GLY A 441 6.00 -5.94 -5.88
N ALA A 442 5.97 -4.87 -6.67
CA ALA A 442 4.74 -4.09 -6.86
C ALA A 442 3.57 -5.01 -7.28
N PRO A 443 2.38 -4.84 -6.71
CA PRO A 443 1.21 -5.59 -7.14
C PRO A 443 0.99 -5.35 -8.62
N SER A 444 0.73 -6.43 -9.35
CA SER A 444 0.40 -6.36 -10.77
C SER A 444 -0.85 -5.50 -10.97
N GLY A 445 -0.67 -4.29 -11.36
CA GLY A 445 -1.47 -3.37 -12.17
C GLY A 445 -3.00 -3.36 -12.13
N ARG A 446 -3.68 -3.75 -11.05
CA ARG A 446 -5.08 -3.40 -10.82
C ARG A 446 -5.17 -2.58 -9.53
N ALA A 447 -5.07 -1.26 -9.68
CA ALA A 447 -5.39 -0.36 -8.59
C ALA A 447 -6.90 -0.48 -8.28
N GLY A 448 -7.25 -1.02 -7.12
CA GLY A 448 -8.59 -0.94 -6.57
C GLY A 448 -8.93 0.51 -6.17
N LEU A 449 -10.20 0.79 -5.88
CA LEU A 449 -10.66 2.12 -5.44
C LEU A 449 -9.94 2.62 -4.18
N GLY A 450 -9.29 1.73 -3.41
CA GLY A 450 -8.52 2.04 -2.20
C GLY A 450 -7.00 2.07 -2.36
N ASP A 451 -6.43 1.62 -3.50
CA ASP A 451 -4.98 1.40 -3.64
C ASP A 451 -4.15 2.68 -3.82
N ALA A 452 -4.79 3.81 -4.10
CA ALA A 452 -4.06 5.03 -4.48
C ALA A 452 -3.44 5.80 -3.30
N ALA A 453 -3.77 5.48 -2.04
CA ALA A 453 -3.32 6.26 -0.90
C ALA A 453 -2.88 5.48 0.35
N CYS A 454 -3.30 4.22 0.51
CA CYS A 454 -2.92 3.37 1.65
C CYS A 454 -3.02 1.88 1.27
N GLY A 455 -2.20 1.41 0.36
CA GLY A 455 -2.01 -0.02 0.17
C GLY A 455 -1.32 -0.62 1.41
N CYS A 456 -2.06 -0.79 2.51
CA CYS A 456 -1.53 -1.44 3.70
C CYS A 456 -1.19 -2.89 3.36
N GLN A 457 0.09 -3.16 3.10
CA GLN A 457 0.62 -4.50 2.82
C GLN A 457 0.84 -5.31 4.11
N LEU A 458 0.40 -4.77 5.27
CA LEU A 458 0.53 -5.45 6.58
C LEU A 458 -0.03 -6.86 6.50
N PHE A 459 -1.19 -7.03 5.87
CA PHE A 459 -1.92 -8.29 5.89
C PHE A 459 -1.29 -9.39 5.04
N ASP A 460 -0.83 -9.07 3.85
CA ASP A 460 -0.14 -10.06 3.00
C ASP A 460 1.12 -10.57 3.71
N GLY A 461 1.87 -9.65 4.33
CA GLY A 461 3.03 -10.01 5.13
C GLY A 461 2.69 -10.71 6.44
N HIS A 462 1.66 -10.23 7.15
CA HIS A 462 1.21 -10.84 8.41
C HIS A 462 0.68 -12.25 8.20
N ALA A 463 -0.10 -12.50 7.14
CA ALA A 463 -0.54 -13.85 6.77
C ALA A 463 0.64 -14.79 6.53
N ARG A 464 1.66 -14.34 5.82
CA ARG A 464 2.91 -15.09 5.57
C ARG A 464 3.66 -15.39 6.87
N GLU A 465 3.83 -14.42 7.75
CA GLU A 465 4.49 -14.57 9.03
C GLU A 465 3.71 -15.48 9.99
N THR A 466 2.37 -15.38 9.96
CA THR A 466 1.50 -16.30 10.69
C THR A 466 1.64 -17.73 10.17
N ALA A 467 1.78 -17.91 8.85
CA ALA A 467 2.05 -19.22 8.25
C ALA A 467 3.39 -19.80 8.71
N LEU A 468 4.44 -18.97 8.81
CA LEU A 468 5.72 -19.39 9.36
C LEU A 468 5.58 -19.82 10.83
N ALA A 469 4.89 -19.02 11.65
CA ALA A 469 4.67 -19.32 13.05
C ALA A 469 3.89 -20.63 13.21
N ALA A 470 2.78 -20.78 12.47
CA ALA A 470 1.97 -21.99 12.48
C ALA A 470 2.77 -23.24 12.04
N THR A 471 3.58 -23.11 10.98
CA THR A 471 4.47 -24.18 10.50
C THR A 471 5.49 -24.56 11.57
N ALA A 472 6.18 -23.56 12.14
CA ALA A 472 7.22 -23.80 13.16
C ALA A 472 6.66 -24.47 14.40
N LEU A 473 5.51 -24.00 14.89
CA LEU A 473 4.85 -24.59 16.05
C LEU A 473 4.31 -26.00 15.76
N ALA A 474 3.68 -26.21 14.59
CA ALA A 474 3.17 -27.55 14.21
C ALA A 474 4.30 -28.58 14.08
N VAL A 475 5.43 -28.24 13.46
CA VAL A 475 6.59 -29.13 13.36
C VAL A 475 7.20 -29.39 14.73
N SER A 476 7.31 -28.39 15.59
CA SER A 476 7.87 -28.51 16.94
C SER A 476 6.99 -29.37 17.85
N ALA A 477 5.66 -29.27 17.72
CA ALA A 477 4.71 -30.03 18.51
C ALA A 477 4.46 -31.47 18.02
N GLY A 478 5.07 -31.88 16.92
CA GLY A 478 4.94 -33.23 16.37
C GLY A 478 3.74 -33.44 15.44
N GLY A 479 3.33 -32.41 14.69
CA GLY A 479 2.40 -32.51 13.58
C GLY A 479 1.10 -31.72 13.70
N GLY A 480 0.79 -31.14 14.86
CA GLY A 480 -0.37 -30.25 15.02
C GLY A 480 -0.14 -29.19 16.07
N LEU A 481 -0.76 -28.02 15.89
CA LEU A 481 -0.85 -27.02 16.96
C LEU A 481 -1.88 -27.46 17.98
N THR A 482 -1.60 -27.29 19.26
CA THR A 482 -2.65 -27.36 20.28
C THR A 482 -3.63 -26.19 20.07
N GLU A 483 -4.89 -26.36 20.47
CA GLU A 483 -5.88 -25.28 20.37
C GLU A 483 -5.44 -24.05 21.18
N GLN A 484 -4.74 -24.22 22.27
CA GLN A 484 -4.22 -23.11 23.08
C GLN A 484 -3.12 -22.33 22.35
N GLU A 485 -2.21 -23.00 21.63
CA GLU A 485 -1.17 -22.33 20.83
C GLU A 485 -1.78 -21.58 19.65
N LYS A 486 -2.76 -22.18 18.98
CA LYS A 486 -3.51 -21.52 17.89
C LYS A 486 -4.21 -20.26 18.42
N ASP A 487 -4.92 -20.40 19.54
CA ASP A 487 -5.67 -19.30 20.13
C ASP A 487 -4.74 -18.16 20.57
N LYS A 488 -3.60 -18.45 21.18
CA LYS A 488 -2.59 -17.47 21.55
C LYS A 488 -2.03 -16.72 20.33
N LEU A 489 -1.68 -17.46 19.27
CA LEU A 489 -1.15 -16.89 18.05
C LEU A 489 -2.17 -15.93 17.39
N VAL A 490 -3.42 -16.40 17.27
CA VAL A 490 -4.51 -15.61 16.67
C VAL A 490 -4.83 -14.39 17.52
N THR A 491 -4.93 -14.55 18.84
CA THR A 491 -5.28 -13.45 19.77
C THR A 491 -4.22 -12.35 19.76
N GLN A 492 -2.93 -12.71 19.84
CA GLN A 492 -1.85 -11.72 19.78
C GLN A 492 -1.78 -11.03 18.41
N GLY A 493 -1.96 -11.79 17.33
CA GLY A 493 -2.00 -11.21 15.98
C GLY A 493 -3.14 -10.22 15.77
N LEU A 494 -4.36 -10.58 16.20
CA LEU A 494 -5.53 -9.70 16.15
C LEU A 494 -5.35 -8.43 16.97
N LYS A 495 -4.77 -8.55 18.18
CA LYS A 495 -4.48 -7.40 19.03
C LYS A 495 -3.48 -6.45 18.38
N LEU A 496 -2.38 -6.98 17.81
CA LEU A 496 -1.39 -6.15 17.10
C LEU A 496 -2.03 -5.41 15.94
N VAL A 497 -2.79 -6.13 15.10
CA VAL A 497 -3.46 -5.50 13.96
C VAL A 497 -4.47 -4.44 14.41
N ALA A 498 -5.26 -4.70 15.43
CA ALA A 498 -6.19 -3.71 15.98
C ALA A 498 -5.46 -2.47 16.50
N MET A 499 -4.32 -2.62 17.20
CA MET A 499 -3.48 -1.49 17.60
C MET A 499 -2.99 -0.70 16.38
N HIS A 500 -2.49 -1.38 15.35
CA HIS A 500 -1.94 -0.77 14.14
C HIS A 500 -3.01 0.04 13.39
N GLU A 501 -4.16 -0.58 13.06
CA GLU A 501 -5.22 0.10 12.30
C GLU A 501 -5.81 1.29 13.08
N VAL A 502 -5.96 1.15 14.41
CA VAL A 502 -6.35 2.29 15.25
C VAL A 502 -5.32 3.40 15.21
N GLY A 503 -4.02 3.10 15.18
CA GLY A 503 -2.99 4.10 15.00
C GLY A 503 -3.20 4.96 13.74
N HIS A 504 -3.58 4.33 12.61
CA HIS A 504 -3.95 5.06 11.40
C HIS A 504 -5.17 5.96 11.61
N THR A 505 -6.18 5.49 12.30
CA THR A 505 -7.37 6.28 12.63
C THR A 505 -7.10 7.41 13.62
N LEU A 506 -5.97 7.38 14.31
CA LEU A 506 -5.47 8.49 15.14
C LEU A 506 -4.58 9.46 14.35
N GLY A 507 -4.39 9.24 13.06
CA GLY A 507 -3.61 10.08 12.16
C GLY A 507 -2.16 9.62 11.94
N LEU A 508 -1.71 8.53 12.55
CA LEU A 508 -0.33 8.07 12.45
C LEU A 508 -0.06 7.36 11.12
N ARG A 509 1.11 7.61 10.55
CA ARG A 509 1.67 6.86 9.43
C ARG A 509 2.50 5.68 9.93
N HIS A 510 2.86 4.78 9.01
CA HIS A 510 3.81 3.70 9.31
C HIS A 510 5.13 4.23 9.86
N ASN A 511 5.77 3.46 10.75
CA ASN A 511 7.13 3.71 11.20
C ASN A 511 8.00 2.45 11.10
N PHE A 512 8.64 2.23 9.96
CA PHE A 512 9.50 1.09 9.66
C PHE A 512 10.91 1.14 10.30
N LYS A 513 11.13 2.04 11.25
CA LYS A 513 12.28 2.02 12.18
C LYS A 513 11.94 1.35 13.52
N GLY A 514 10.66 1.02 13.72
CA GLY A 514 10.17 0.47 14.98
C GLY A 514 10.86 -0.82 15.38
N SER A 515 11.05 -1.74 14.44
CA SER A 515 11.71 -3.03 14.60
C SER A 515 13.21 -2.93 14.89
N ALA A 516 13.88 -1.86 14.40
CA ALA A 516 15.34 -1.75 14.34
C ALA A 516 16.00 -1.23 15.64
N PHE A 517 15.25 -0.97 16.70
CA PHE A 517 15.79 -0.39 17.94
C PHE A 517 16.34 -1.43 18.92
N ARG A 518 15.60 -2.52 19.15
CA ARG A 518 15.96 -3.54 20.16
C ARG A 518 16.76 -4.67 19.57
N SER A 519 17.67 -5.25 20.38
CA SER A 519 18.26 -6.54 20.01
C SER A 519 17.22 -7.66 20.04
N LEU A 520 17.44 -8.75 19.28
CA LEU A 520 16.58 -9.93 19.34
C LEU A 520 16.50 -10.53 20.76
N ALA A 521 17.57 -10.43 21.55
CA ALA A 521 17.57 -10.87 22.93
C ALA A 521 16.63 -10.05 23.81
N ASP A 522 16.63 -8.72 23.65
CA ASP A 522 15.73 -7.82 24.40
C ASP A 522 14.27 -8.00 23.98
N MET A 523 14.01 -8.26 22.70
CA MET A 523 12.65 -8.53 22.21
C MET A 523 12.08 -9.86 22.72
N ASN A 524 12.94 -10.79 23.11
CA ASN A 524 12.54 -12.06 23.71
C ASN A 524 12.59 -12.06 25.26
N ASP A 525 12.85 -10.90 25.87
CA ASP A 525 12.74 -10.66 27.32
C ASP A 525 11.36 -10.06 27.65
N VAL A 526 10.41 -10.90 28.05
CA VAL A 526 9.02 -10.49 28.36
C VAL A 526 8.97 -9.43 29.46
N ALA A 527 9.94 -9.42 30.41
CA ALA A 527 9.97 -8.39 31.43
C ALA A 527 10.29 -7.00 30.87
N LYS A 528 11.05 -6.92 29.78
CA LYS A 528 11.32 -5.66 29.06
C LYS A 528 10.17 -5.28 28.13
N THR A 529 9.66 -6.25 27.36
CA THR A 529 8.64 -5.97 26.34
C THR A 529 7.30 -5.60 26.93
N SER A 530 6.95 -6.13 28.11
CA SER A 530 5.71 -5.76 28.85
C SER A 530 5.72 -4.30 29.35
N GLN A 531 6.91 -3.68 29.53
CA GLN A 531 7.02 -2.30 30.04
C GLN A 531 7.06 -1.25 28.92
N SER A 532 7.56 -1.60 27.73
CA SER A 532 7.86 -0.59 26.71
C SER A 532 7.74 -1.12 25.27
N GLY A 533 6.92 -2.15 25.08
CA GLY A 533 6.69 -2.80 23.78
C GLY A 533 7.86 -3.65 23.27
N GLY A 534 7.58 -4.55 22.36
CA GLY A 534 8.59 -5.34 21.66
C GLY A 534 9.31 -4.53 20.57
N SER A 535 8.61 -3.53 20.01
CA SER A 535 9.07 -2.55 19.02
C SER A 535 8.94 -1.15 19.57
N THR A 536 9.56 -0.16 18.95
CA THR A 536 9.31 1.23 19.31
C THR A 536 7.98 1.76 18.80
N SER A 537 7.40 1.10 17.81
CA SER A 537 6.10 1.48 17.25
C SER A 537 5.32 0.26 16.77
N VAL A 538 4.03 0.22 17.07
CA VAL A 538 3.08 -0.73 16.48
C VAL A 538 2.70 -0.33 15.05
N MET A 539 3.11 0.85 14.61
CA MET A 539 2.95 1.31 13.23
C MET A 539 4.00 0.72 12.27
N ASP A 540 4.86 -0.17 12.75
CA ASP A 540 5.73 -1.01 11.93
C ASP A 540 5.00 -2.30 11.50
N TYR A 541 5.40 -2.88 10.39
CA TYR A 541 4.97 -4.21 9.98
C TYR A 541 5.85 -5.26 10.64
N LEU A 542 5.46 -5.68 11.82
CA LEU A 542 6.23 -6.61 12.61
C LEU A 542 5.97 -8.06 12.19
N PRO A 543 7.02 -8.87 11.98
CA PRO A 543 6.87 -10.29 11.69
C PRO A 543 6.49 -11.08 12.94
N ALA A 544 6.07 -12.33 12.74
CA ALA A 544 5.98 -13.26 13.85
C ALA A 544 7.38 -13.54 14.45
N ASN A 545 7.50 -13.30 15.75
CA ASN A 545 8.73 -13.56 16.49
C ASN A 545 8.80 -15.04 16.88
N ILE A 546 9.45 -15.83 16.04
CA ILE A 546 9.65 -17.26 16.25
C ILE A 546 11.14 -17.54 16.36
N MET A 547 11.53 -18.08 17.51
CA MET A 547 12.92 -18.37 17.83
C MET A 547 13.27 -19.84 17.53
N PRO A 548 14.52 -20.11 17.09
CA PRO A 548 15.01 -21.48 16.96
C PRO A 548 14.99 -22.21 18.31
N LYS A 549 14.85 -23.54 18.28
CA LYS A 549 14.90 -24.36 19.48
C LYS A 549 16.21 -24.15 20.23
N GLY A 550 16.12 -23.92 21.52
CA GLY A 550 17.27 -23.66 22.41
C GLY A 550 17.52 -22.17 22.67
N LYS A 551 16.80 -21.27 21.99
CA LYS A 551 16.80 -19.84 22.31
C LYS A 551 15.55 -19.48 23.11
N THR A 552 15.62 -18.41 23.88
CA THR A 552 14.45 -17.87 24.61
C THR A 552 13.39 -17.40 23.63
N GLN A 553 12.13 -17.81 23.83
CA GLN A 553 10.97 -17.39 23.10
C GLN A 553 10.20 -16.35 23.91
N GLY A 554 10.03 -15.15 23.36
CA GLY A 554 9.18 -14.11 23.90
C GLY A 554 7.72 -14.20 23.38
N GLU A 555 7.07 -13.05 23.25
CA GLU A 555 5.77 -12.93 22.60
C GLU A 555 5.87 -13.21 21.10
N TYR A 556 4.84 -13.82 20.53
CA TYR A 556 4.78 -14.07 19.08
C TYR A 556 4.56 -12.78 18.28
N TYR A 557 3.77 -11.86 18.85
CA TYR A 557 3.52 -10.54 18.28
C TYR A 557 3.58 -9.47 19.37
N ALA A 558 3.91 -8.24 19.01
CA ALA A 558 3.94 -7.12 19.95
C ALA A 558 2.55 -6.90 20.57
N ALA A 559 2.49 -6.90 21.89
CA ALA A 559 1.26 -6.80 22.66
C ALA A 559 1.06 -5.43 23.32
N HIS A 560 2.03 -4.51 23.19
CA HIS A 560 2.08 -3.19 23.84
C HIS A 560 2.57 -2.12 22.89
N LEU A 561 2.13 -0.87 23.11
CA LEU A 561 2.63 0.29 22.40
C LEU A 561 4.12 0.52 22.68
N GLY A 562 4.81 1.11 21.71
CA GLY A 562 6.20 1.49 21.86
C GLY A 562 6.39 2.95 22.27
N PRO A 563 7.64 3.34 22.62
CA PRO A 563 7.96 4.72 23.00
C PRO A 563 7.72 5.74 21.87
N TYR A 564 7.89 5.36 20.61
CA TYR A 564 7.56 6.22 19.49
C TYR A 564 6.05 6.51 19.41
N ASP A 565 5.20 5.50 19.60
CA ASP A 565 3.75 5.67 19.59
C ASP A 565 3.30 6.68 20.63
N VAL A 566 3.85 6.55 21.84
CA VAL A 566 3.58 7.49 22.96
C VAL A 566 4.03 8.90 22.61
N TRP A 567 5.21 9.06 22.04
CA TRP A 567 5.74 10.36 21.65
C TRP A 567 4.96 10.99 20.50
N ALA A 568 4.54 10.18 19.51
CA ALA A 568 3.71 10.65 18.41
C ALA A 568 2.34 11.14 18.92
N ILE A 569 1.70 10.41 19.85
CA ILE A 569 0.47 10.86 20.50
C ILE A 569 0.71 12.12 21.34
N GLU A 570 1.84 12.26 22.02
CA GLU A 570 2.19 13.51 22.72
C GLU A 570 2.24 14.67 21.72
N TYR A 571 2.91 14.52 20.57
CA TYR A 571 2.98 15.56 19.54
C TYR A 571 1.59 15.92 19.02
N GLY A 572 0.77 14.94 18.68
CA GLY A 572 -0.54 15.14 18.06
C GLY A 572 -1.59 15.70 19.02
N TYR A 573 -1.59 15.27 20.29
CA TYR A 573 -2.76 15.42 21.15
C TYR A 573 -2.52 16.15 22.46
N LYS A 574 -1.28 16.31 22.93
CA LYS A 574 -1.01 17.06 24.17
C LYS A 574 -1.62 18.45 24.08
N PRO A 575 -2.45 18.87 25.09
CA PRO A 575 -2.95 20.22 25.14
C PRO A 575 -1.80 21.22 25.25
N LEU A 576 -1.72 22.15 24.31
CA LEU A 576 -0.68 23.17 24.28
C LEU A 576 -1.27 24.57 24.54
N PRO A 577 -0.51 25.48 25.19
CA PRO A 577 -0.92 26.86 25.34
C PRO A 577 -0.91 27.57 23.99
N GLY A 578 -1.81 28.52 23.81
CA GLY A 578 -1.90 29.32 22.59
C GLY A 578 -3.30 29.35 22.01
N GLY A 579 -3.58 30.36 21.20
CA GLY A 579 -4.89 30.60 20.56
C GLY A 579 -4.91 30.28 19.07
N SER A 580 -3.75 29.99 18.46
CA SER A 580 -3.63 29.71 17.02
C SER A 580 -2.61 28.61 16.76
N PRO A 581 -2.62 27.98 15.56
CA PRO A 581 -1.61 27.00 15.15
C PRO A 581 -0.17 27.54 15.26
N GLU A 582 0.06 28.81 14.93
CA GLU A 582 1.37 29.46 14.98
C GLU A 582 1.89 29.56 16.40
N ALA A 583 1.00 29.83 17.37
CA ALA A 583 1.37 29.94 18.79
C ALA A 583 1.81 28.59 19.38
N GLU A 584 1.38 27.47 18.83
CA GLU A 584 1.79 26.12 19.25
C GLU A 584 3.15 25.68 18.70
N ARG A 585 3.67 26.31 17.62
CA ARG A 585 4.91 25.88 16.92
C ARG A 585 6.11 25.73 17.85
N GLY A 586 6.30 26.65 18.78
CA GLY A 586 7.43 26.61 19.72
C GLY A 586 7.42 25.39 20.65
N GLU A 587 6.24 25.03 21.16
CA GLU A 587 6.08 23.86 22.03
C GLU A 587 6.11 22.55 21.23
N LEU A 588 5.53 22.52 20.03
CA LEU A 588 5.61 21.39 19.11
C LEU A 588 7.08 21.13 18.73
N GLY A 589 7.84 22.19 18.42
CA GLY A 589 9.27 22.10 18.15
C GLY A 589 10.03 21.42 19.27
N LYS A 590 9.74 21.74 20.53
CA LYS A 590 10.37 21.09 21.70
C LYS A 590 10.06 19.60 21.79
N ILE A 591 8.86 19.19 21.41
CA ILE A 591 8.50 17.76 21.35
C ILE A 591 9.25 17.10 20.21
N ALA A 592 9.23 17.70 19.01
CA ALA A 592 9.83 17.15 17.80
C ALA A 592 11.37 17.04 17.88
N THR A 593 12.07 17.98 18.60
CA THR A 593 13.53 17.93 18.77
C THR A 593 14.04 16.65 19.46
N ARG A 594 13.16 15.87 20.10
CA ARG A 594 13.50 14.56 20.67
C ARG A 594 13.73 13.46 19.63
N SER A 595 13.49 13.73 18.35
CA SER A 595 13.71 12.78 17.23
C SER A 595 15.11 12.19 17.17
N GLY A 596 16.13 12.84 17.78
CA GLY A 596 17.47 12.31 17.91
C GLY A 596 17.63 11.19 18.96
N GLU A 597 16.59 10.90 19.76
CA GLU A 597 16.58 9.73 20.64
C GLU A 597 16.39 8.46 19.78
N PRO A 598 17.25 7.43 19.89
CA PRO A 598 17.18 6.25 19.02
C PRO A 598 15.82 5.53 19.03
N ALA A 599 15.12 5.57 20.18
CA ALA A 599 13.79 4.98 20.32
C ALA A 599 12.69 5.76 19.58
N LEU A 600 12.97 6.96 19.09
CA LEU A 600 12.02 7.84 18.41
C LEU A 600 12.36 8.01 16.92
N ALA A 601 13.30 7.22 16.40
CA ALA A 601 13.64 7.20 14.98
C ALA A 601 12.40 6.90 14.12
N TYR A 602 12.30 7.59 12.97
CA TYR A 602 11.15 7.51 12.08
C TYR A 602 11.56 7.28 10.62
N ALA A 603 10.91 6.31 10.01
CA ALA A 603 10.91 6.09 8.57
C ALA A 603 9.54 5.52 8.15
N THR A 604 9.08 5.88 6.96
CA THR A 604 7.73 5.54 6.51
C THR A 604 7.74 4.84 5.15
N ASP A 605 6.62 4.80 4.46
CA ASP A 605 6.42 4.03 3.22
C ASP A 605 7.44 4.37 2.14
N GLU A 606 7.70 5.66 1.93
CA GLU A 606 8.68 6.15 0.95
C GLU A 606 10.11 5.70 1.27
N ASP A 607 10.39 5.43 2.56
CA ASP A 607 11.71 5.00 3.05
C ASP A 607 11.90 3.47 2.96
N THR A 608 10.95 2.73 2.37
CA THR A 608 11.02 1.26 2.19
C THR A 608 10.91 0.82 0.73
N GLU A 609 10.89 1.75 -0.20
CA GLU A 609 10.84 1.45 -1.64
C GLU A 609 12.13 0.80 -2.14
N ALA A 610 12.09 0.19 -3.33
CA ALA A 610 13.22 -0.55 -3.89
C ALA A 610 14.50 0.31 -4.03
N GLY A 611 14.34 1.62 -4.22
CA GLY A 611 15.43 2.59 -4.35
C GLY A 611 15.95 3.14 -3.02
N ASP A 612 15.35 2.84 -1.89
CA ASP A 612 15.72 3.42 -0.60
C ASP A 612 17.10 2.94 -0.12
N PRO A 613 17.94 3.85 0.43
CA PRO A 613 19.28 3.51 0.87
C PRO A 613 19.34 2.82 2.24
N ASP A 614 18.31 2.96 3.09
CA ASP A 614 18.40 2.59 4.50
C ASP A 614 18.14 1.10 4.75
N PRO A 615 19.16 0.34 5.18
CA PRO A 615 18.99 -1.09 5.47
C PRO A 615 18.26 -1.37 6.79
N PHE A 616 17.98 -0.34 7.60
CA PHE A 616 17.27 -0.44 8.88
C PHE A 616 15.81 0.02 8.78
N SER A 617 15.31 0.27 7.59
CA SER A 617 13.90 0.56 7.30
C SER A 617 13.34 -0.56 6.44
N ASN A 618 12.79 -1.58 7.06
CA ASN A 618 12.25 -2.75 6.35
C ASN A 618 10.84 -3.05 6.82
N ARG A 619 10.12 -3.80 6.01
CA ARG A 619 8.81 -4.38 6.35
C ARG A 619 9.03 -5.85 6.72
N PHE A 620 8.55 -6.29 7.89
CA PHE A 620 8.63 -7.68 8.36
C PHE A 620 10.04 -8.15 8.71
N ASP A 621 10.88 -7.25 9.24
CA ASP A 621 12.13 -7.58 9.92
C ASP A 621 12.01 -7.40 11.44
N LEU A 622 13.01 -7.86 12.17
CA LEU A 622 13.02 -7.82 13.63
C LEU A 622 14.45 -7.70 14.16
N GLY A 623 14.62 -6.82 15.13
CA GLY A 623 15.89 -6.63 15.78
C GLY A 623 16.78 -5.58 15.14
N SER A 624 17.65 -4.97 15.95
CA SER A 624 18.53 -3.86 15.56
C SER A 624 19.66 -4.29 14.60
N ASP A 625 19.82 -5.57 14.37
CA ASP A 625 20.84 -6.15 13.48
C ASP A 625 20.21 -7.06 12.43
N PRO A 626 20.07 -6.60 11.16
CA PRO A 626 19.54 -7.41 10.08
C PRO A 626 20.35 -8.69 9.81
N VAL A 627 21.65 -8.74 10.10
CA VAL A 627 22.47 -9.95 9.96
C VAL A 627 22.14 -10.98 11.05
N GLU A 628 21.94 -10.51 12.29
CA GLU A 628 21.52 -11.39 13.40
C GLU A 628 20.13 -11.98 13.13
N PHE A 629 19.21 -11.16 12.67
CA PHE A 629 17.87 -11.60 12.27
C PHE A 629 17.94 -12.67 11.17
N ALA A 630 18.68 -12.38 10.08
CA ALA A 630 18.82 -13.31 8.96
C ALA A 630 19.48 -14.64 9.38
N ARG A 631 20.50 -14.57 10.24
CA ARG A 631 21.15 -15.76 10.80
C ARG A 631 20.19 -16.59 11.66
N THR A 632 19.38 -15.91 12.49
CA THR A 632 18.39 -16.57 13.34
C THR A 632 17.27 -17.23 12.54
N ARG A 633 16.81 -16.59 11.46
CA ARG A 633 15.83 -17.19 10.54
C ARG A 633 16.42 -18.38 9.77
N ALA A 634 17.68 -18.29 9.29
CA ALA A 634 18.35 -19.41 8.64
C ALA A 634 18.51 -20.61 9.60
N GLU A 635 18.87 -20.37 10.86
CA GLU A 635 18.94 -21.39 11.90
C GLU A 635 17.57 -22.07 12.16
N LEU A 636 16.50 -21.28 12.25
CA LEU A 636 15.15 -21.79 12.41
C LEU A 636 14.77 -22.69 11.22
N VAL A 637 14.98 -22.22 9.98
CA VAL A 637 14.67 -23.00 8.78
C VAL A 637 15.50 -24.28 8.70
N ALA A 638 16.79 -24.21 9.01
CA ALA A 638 17.66 -25.39 9.03
C ALA A 638 17.23 -26.44 10.07
N GLN A 639 16.65 -26.01 11.20
CA GLN A 639 16.11 -26.92 12.21
C GLN A 639 14.78 -27.56 11.78
N LEU A 640 13.91 -26.82 11.09
CA LEU A 640 12.55 -27.26 10.75
C LEU A 640 12.50 -28.08 9.45
N MET A 641 13.20 -27.62 8.41
CA MET A 641 13.11 -28.16 7.04
C MET A 641 13.28 -29.70 6.97
N PRO A 642 14.23 -30.32 7.67
CA PRO A 642 14.39 -31.78 7.64
C PRO A 642 13.23 -32.56 8.28
N GLN A 643 12.42 -31.89 9.10
CA GLN A 643 11.38 -32.53 9.91
C GLN A 643 9.98 -32.42 9.31
N ILE A 644 9.76 -31.51 8.34
CA ILE A 644 8.40 -31.19 7.85
C ILE A 644 7.70 -32.43 7.27
N ALA A 645 8.40 -33.26 6.52
CA ALA A 645 7.84 -34.46 5.90
C ALA A 645 7.30 -35.45 6.96
N GLU A 646 8.10 -35.79 7.96
CA GLU A 646 7.72 -36.70 9.03
C GLU A 646 6.63 -36.11 9.94
N ARG A 647 6.84 -34.88 10.41
CA ARG A 647 5.98 -34.26 11.42
C ARG A 647 4.57 -33.90 10.91
N LEU A 648 4.48 -33.37 9.67
CA LEU A 648 3.21 -32.89 9.14
C LEU A 648 2.32 -34.01 8.53
N THR A 649 2.89 -35.21 8.27
CA THR A 649 2.13 -36.37 7.77
C THR A 649 1.84 -37.40 8.83
N THR A 650 2.27 -37.17 10.09
CA THR A 650 1.96 -38.07 11.23
C THR A 650 0.47 -38.05 11.48
N LYS A 651 -0.13 -39.24 11.62
CA LYS A 651 -1.55 -39.44 11.95
C LYS A 651 -1.88 -38.75 13.28
N GLN A 652 -2.91 -37.92 13.26
CA GLN A 652 -3.36 -37.18 14.45
C GLN A 652 -4.14 -38.10 15.44
N ALA A 653 -4.27 -37.64 16.67
CA ALA A 653 -4.93 -38.43 17.75
C ALA A 653 -6.44 -38.65 17.49
N ASP A 654 -7.07 -37.76 16.72
CA ASP A 654 -8.45 -37.85 16.27
C ASP A 654 -8.68 -38.84 15.11
N GLY A 655 -7.60 -39.42 14.59
CA GLY A 655 -7.62 -40.36 13.49
C GLY A 655 -7.45 -39.75 12.12
N ASP A 656 -7.33 -38.39 11.98
CA ASP A 656 -7.08 -37.72 10.74
C ASP A 656 -5.68 -38.09 10.19
N SER A 657 -5.62 -38.28 8.88
CA SER A 657 -4.40 -38.57 8.14
C SER A 657 -4.11 -37.41 7.18
N PRO A 658 -3.30 -36.42 7.60
CA PRO A 658 -3.02 -35.25 6.79
C PRO A 658 -2.41 -35.64 5.44
N GLY A 659 -2.82 -34.94 4.36
CA GLY A 659 -2.23 -35.12 3.05
C GLY A 659 -0.85 -34.49 2.90
N TYR A 660 -0.13 -34.86 1.84
CA TYR A 660 1.20 -34.35 1.54
C TYR A 660 1.22 -32.87 1.11
N GLU A 661 0.07 -32.28 0.76
CA GLU A 661 -0.04 -30.85 0.42
C GLU A 661 0.47 -29.94 1.54
N ARG A 662 0.32 -30.36 2.82
CA ARG A 662 0.88 -29.64 3.98
C ARG A 662 2.41 -29.58 3.96
N VAL A 663 3.07 -30.61 3.42
CA VAL A 663 4.55 -30.64 3.28
C VAL A 663 4.98 -29.63 2.25
N ARG A 664 4.26 -29.56 1.09
CA ARG A 664 4.54 -28.58 0.02
C ARG A 664 4.38 -27.15 0.55
N GLN A 665 3.29 -26.87 1.28
CA GLN A 665 3.03 -25.55 1.89
C GLN A 665 4.16 -25.17 2.85
N ALA A 666 4.49 -26.05 3.80
CA ALA A 666 5.57 -25.80 4.76
C ALA A 666 6.93 -25.59 4.12
N PHE A 667 7.24 -26.35 3.07
CA PHE A 667 8.47 -26.18 2.28
C PHE A 667 8.54 -24.77 1.68
N GLY A 668 7.46 -24.32 1.02
CA GLY A 668 7.37 -22.99 0.43
C GLY A 668 7.49 -21.87 1.47
N VAL A 669 6.81 -22.01 2.62
CA VAL A 669 6.88 -21.07 3.75
C VAL A 669 8.30 -20.92 4.27
N LEU A 670 8.97 -22.04 4.56
CA LEU A 670 10.33 -22.04 5.11
C LEU A 670 11.36 -21.51 4.10
N LEU A 671 11.25 -21.91 2.83
CA LEU A 671 12.13 -21.39 1.78
C LEU A 671 11.97 -19.87 1.61
N SER A 672 10.73 -19.37 1.66
CA SER A 672 10.44 -17.94 1.57
C SER A 672 10.96 -17.18 2.78
N ALA A 673 10.80 -17.70 3.99
CA ALA A 673 11.31 -17.08 5.23
C ALA A 673 12.84 -16.96 5.19
N HIS A 674 13.51 -18.00 4.70
CA HIS A 674 14.97 -17.98 4.48
C HIS A 674 15.37 -16.90 3.47
N GLY A 675 14.75 -16.91 2.28
CA GLY A 675 15.09 -16.00 1.20
C GLY A 675 14.84 -14.54 1.54
N GLN A 676 13.73 -14.23 2.23
CA GLN A 676 13.41 -12.87 2.66
C GLN A 676 14.40 -12.35 3.70
N ALA A 677 14.78 -13.16 4.68
CA ALA A 677 15.76 -12.78 5.69
C ALA A 677 17.12 -12.46 5.06
N MET A 678 17.54 -13.26 4.06
CA MET A 678 18.76 -12.97 3.27
C MET A 678 18.64 -11.68 2.45
N ALA A 679 17.45 -11.38 1.92
CA ALA A 679 17.21 -10.13 1.20
C ALA A 679 17.39 -8.91 2.12
N PHE A 680 16.95 -8.96 3.39
CA PHE A 680 17.22 -7.89 4.36
C PHE A 680 18.73 -7.72 4.62
N ALA A 681 19.46 -8.80 4.87
CA ALA A 681 20.90 -8.74 5.06
C ALA A 681 21.62 -8.13 3.83
N SER A 682 21.13 -8.39 2.60
CA SER A 682 21.72 -7.83 1.38
C SER A 682 21.62 -6.32 1.29
N ARG A 683 20.65 -5.68 1.96
CA ARG A 683 20.49 -4.23 1.97
C ARG A 683 21.61 -3.49 2.72
N LEU A 684 22.36 -4.18 3.59
CA LEU A 684 23.52 -3.61 4.27
C LEU A 684 24.66 -3.30 3.30
N VAL A 685 24.79 -4.07 2.21
CA VAL A 685 25.81 -3.85 1.18
C VAL A 685 25.43 -2.63 0.33
N GLY A 686 26.27 -1.61 0.36
CA GLY A 686 25.96 -0.30 -0.20
C GLY A 686 24.88 0.46 0.56
N GLY A 687 24.57 0.05 1.80
CA GLY A 687 23.57 0.68 2.65
C GLY A 687 24.03 2.02 3.21
N VAL A 688 23.07 2.96 3.32
CA VAL A 688 23.26 4.26 3.95
C VAL A 688 22.08 4.49 4.90
N ALA A 689 22.33 4.47 6.20
CA ALA A 689 21.31 4.75 7.19
C ALA A 689 20.84 6.20 7.10
N THR A 690 19.55 6.43 7.28
CA THR A 690 18.93 7.77 7.19
C THR A 690 18.46 8.25 8.56
N SER A 691 18.47 9.57 8.77
CA SER A 691 17.94 10.24 9.94
C SER A 691 17.14 11.47 9.55
N ARG A 692 16.05 11.70 10.26
CA ARG A 692 15.23 12.91 10.13
C ARG A 692 15.51 13.96 11.18
N SER A 693 16.55 13.78 12.03
CA SER A 693 16.94 14.80 13.03
C SER A 693 17.37 16.08 12.32
N HIS A 694 16.93 17.22 12.85
CA HIS A 694 17.36 18.52 12.36
C HIS A 694 18.66 18.97 13.04
N LYS A 695 19.44 19.78 12.34
CA LYS A 695 20.67 20.33 12.91
C LYS A 695 20.36 21.16 14.17
N GLY A 696 20.95 20.75 15.28
CA GLY A 696 20.75 21.40 16.58
C GLY A 696 19.78 20.67 17.52
N ASP A 697 19.11 19.63 17.04
CA ASP A 697 18.33 18.74 17.93
C ASP A 697 19.29 18.02 18.91
N PRO A 698 18.86 17.73 20.14
CA PRO A 698 19.61 16.87 21.04
C PRO A 698 19.88 15.50 20.40
N ASN A 699 21.12 15.02 20.48
CA ASN A 699 21.55 13.76 19.86
C ASN A 699 21.34 13.68 18.34
N ALA A 700 21.23 14.81 17.64
CA ALA A 700 21.07 14.83 16.19
C ALA A 700 22.21 14.07 15.50
N THR A 701 21.86 13.21 14.58
CA THR A 701 22.77 12.52 13.67
C THR A 701 22.71 13.16 12.27
N PRO A 702 23.78 13.08 11.47
CA PRO A 702 23.73 13.48 10.09
C PRO A 702 22.58 12.78 9.33
N PRO A 703 21.97 13.40 8.31
CA PRO A 703 20.90 12.80 7.54
C PRO A 703 21.28 11.45 6.90
N PHE A 704 22.56 11.24 6.60
CA PHE A 704 23.10 10.03 5.99
C PHE A 704 24.32 9.54 6.77
N ALA A 705 24.33 8.23 7.04
CA ALA A 705 25.46 7.52 7.61
C ALA A 705 25.73 6.24 6.82
N VAL A 706 26.92 6.13 6.23
CA VAL A 706 27.34 4.91 5.50
C VAL A 706 27.42 3.74 6.49
N VAL A 707 26.91 2.59 6.11
CA VAL A 707 27.05 1.35 6.89
C VAL A 707 28.53 0.96 6.94
N ASP A 708 29.05 0.69 8.13
CA ASP A 708 30.45 0.32 8.33
C ASP A 708 30.89 -0.82 7.40
N ALA A 709 32.07 -0.71 6.80
CA ALA A 709 32.61 -1.71 5.88
C ALA A 709 32.68 -3.12 6.51
N ALA A 710 32.99 -3.20 7.81
CA ALA A 710 32.99 -4.47 8.53
C ALA A 710 31.59 -5.10 8.58
N LYS A 711 30.53 -4.29 8.76
CA LYS A 711 29.15 -4.78 8.78
C LYS A 711 28.68 -5.20 7.39
N GLN A 712 29.06 -4.48 6.34
CA GLN A 712 28.80 -4.87 4.96
C GLN A 712 29.48 -6.23 4.62
N ARG A 713 30.72 -6.44 5.08
CA ARG A 713 31.43 -7.72 4.93
C ARG A 713 30.76 -8.85 5.70
N GLU A 714 30.30 -8.60 6.94
CA GLU A 714 29.55 -9.58 7.74
C GLU A 714 28.27 -10.03 7.05
N ALA A 715 27.55 -9.10 6.45
CA ALA A 715 26.36 -9.40 5.68
C ALA A 715 26.71 -10.28 4.46
N LEU A 716 27.75 -9.91 3.73
CA LEU A 716 28.20 -10.66 2.56
C LEU A 716 28.70 -12.06 2.94
N ASP A 717 29.42 -12.23 4.06
CA ASP A 717 29.83 -13.54 4.61
C ASP A 717 28.63 -14.45 4.88
N LEU A 718 27.53 -13.88 5.39
CA LEU A 718 26.30 -14.62 5.61
C LEU A 718 25.66 -15.04 4.29
N LEU A 719 25.56 -14.12 3.31
CA LEU A 719 24.99 -14.39 1.99
C LEU A 719 25.79 -15.43 1.20
N GLU A 720 27.12 -15.36 1.24
CA GLU A 720 27.97 -16.36 0.61
C GLU A 720 27.68 -17.77 1.13
N LYS A 721 27.46 -17.91 2.45
CA LYS A 721 27.19 -19.21 3.09
C LYS A 721 25.74 -19.67 2.97
N GLN A 722 24.77 -18.78 3.05
CA GLN A 722 23.36 -19.14 3.20
C GLN A 722 22.55 -19.01 1.89
N MET A 723 23.05 -18.22 0.92
CA MET A 723 22.34 -17.99 -0.33
C MET A 723 23.11 -18.52 -1.56
N PHE A 724 24.43 -18.37 -1.55
CA PHE A 724 25.23 -18.74 -2.72
C PHE A 724 25.97 -20.07 -2.59
N ALA A 725 26.10 -20.65 -1.42
CA ALA A 725 26.62 -22.01 -1.25
C ALA A 725 25.57 -23.08 -1.66
N ALA A 726 26.03 -24.32 -1.85
CA ALA A 726 25.15 -25.43 -2.26
C ALA A 726 24.39 -26.06 -1.07
N GLU A 727 25.01 -26.04 0.10
CA GLU A 727 24.56 -26.79 1.29
C GLU A 727 23.17 -26.40 1.80
N PRO A 728 22.80 -25.11 1.86
CA PRO A 728 21.45 -24.73 2.34
C PRO A 728 20.32 -25.26 1.46
N PHE A 729 20.61 -25.62 0.21
CA PHE A 729 19.64 -26.10 -0.78
C PHE A 729 19.80 -27.59 -1.12
N ALA A 730 20.54 -28.34 -0.29
CA ALA A 730 20.74 -29.78 -0.44
C ALA A 730 19.54 -30.55 0.15
N PHE A 731 18.37 -30.42 -0.47
CA PHE A 731 17.15 -31.10 -0.03
C PHE A 731 17.21 -32.60 -0.34
N PRO A 732 16.82 -33.50 0.60
CA PRO A 732 16.80 -34.93 0.37
C PRO A 732 15.71 -35.33 -0.66
N PRO A 733 15.98 -36.33 -1.53
CA PRO A 733 15.02 -36.79 -2.53
C PRO A 733 13.65 -37.18 -1.93
N GLU A 734 13.67 -37.75 -0.73
CA GLU A 734 12.47 -38.19 -0.03
C GLU A 734 11.54 -37.01 0.27
N LEU A 735 12.08 -35.85 0.66
CA LEU A 735 11.32 -34.62 0.86
C LEU A 735 10.75 -34.10 -0.45
N LEU A 736 11.57 -33.99 -1.48
CA LEU A 736 11.16 -33.45 -2.78
C LEU A 736 10.04 -34.27 -3.45
N ASN A 737 10.02 -35.57 -3.24
CA ASN A 737 8.99 -36.47 -3.76
C ASN A 737 7.64 -36.33 -3.03
N GLN A 738 7.56 -35.57 -1.93
CA GLN A 738 6.35 -35.34 -1.17
C GLN A 738 5.73 -33.95 -1.39
N LEU A 739 6.34 -33.11 -2.24
CA LEU A 739 5.89 -31.75 -2.51
C LEU A 739 4.76 -31.72 -3.58
N VAL A 740 3.61 -32.31 -3.25
CA VAL A 740 2.45 -32.38 -4.13
C VAL A 740 1.49 -31.26 -3.87
N ALA A 741 0.86 -30.70 -4.91
CA ALA A 741 -0.22 -29.75 -4.80
C ALA A 741 -1.52 -30.43 -4.34
N THR A 742 -2.48 -29.66 -3.84
CA THR A 742 -3.83 -30.18 -3.55
C THR A 742 -4.46 -30.82 -4.77
N LYS A 743 -5.17 -31.90 -4.56
CA LYS A 743 -5.92 -32.59 -5.63
C LYS A 743 -7.36 -32.11 -5.76
N TRP A 744 -7.78 -31.24 -4.86
CA TRP A 744 -9.10 -30.64 -4.94
C TRP A 744 -9.11 -29.53 -6.01
N SER A 745 -10.08 -29.61 -6.91
CA SER A 745 -10.36 -28.58 -7.91
C SER A 745 -11.83 -28.20 -7.84
N HIS A 746 -12.09 -26.97 -7.53
CA HIS A 746 -13.43 -26.37 -7.45
C HIS A 746 -13.35 -24.90 -7.85
N TRP A 747 -14.48 -24.20 -7.90
CA TRP A 747 -14.50 -22.76 -8.09
C TRP A 747 -13.63 -22.08 -7.00
N GLY A 748 -12.85 -21.05 -7.36
CA GLY A 748 -11.90 -20.39 -6.44
C GLY A 748 -10.64 -21.22 -6.14
N SER A 749 -10.48 -22.43 -6.68
CA SER A 749 -9.20 -23.14 -6.60
C SER A 749 -8.17 -22.42 -7.45
N PRO A 750 -6.95 -22.17 -6.91
CA PRO A 750 -5.89 -21.59 -7.71
C PRO A 750 -5.51 -22.52 -8.87
N GLU A 751 -5.20 -21.93 -10.02
CA GLU A 751 -4.69 -22.68 -11.16
C GLU A 751 -3.27 -23.13 -10.85
N VAL A 752 -3.03 -24.42 -10.84
CA VAL A 752 -1.71 -25.02 -10.56
C VAL A 752 -1.06 -25.40 -11.88
N ASP A 753 -0.09 -24.62 -12.34
CA ASP A 753 0.63 -24.88 -13.59
C ASP A 753 1.37 -26.21 -13.58
N ARG A 754 1.86 -26.61 -12.41
CA ARG A 754 2.60 -27.87 -12.21
C ARG A 754 2.20 -28.53 -10.91
N GLU A 755 1.80 -29.80 -10.96
CA GLU A 755 1.56 -30.61 -9.76
C GLU A 755 2.84 -30.88 -8.98
N ASP A 756 3.95 -31.13 -9.67
CA ASP A 756 5.29 -31.26 -9.06
C ASP A 756 5.87 -29.89 -8.73
N TYR A 757 6.59 -29.82 -7.62
CA TYR A 757 7.13 -28.53 -7.14
C TYR A 757 8.33 -28.09 -8.00
N PRO A 758 8.35 -26.82 -8.50
CA PRO A 758 9.43 -26.30 -9.35
C PRO A 758 10.65 -25.88 -8.52
N VAL A 759 11.38 -26.83 -7.94
CA VAL A 759 12.47 -26.60 -6.98
C VAL A 759 13.55 -25.66 -7.53
N HIS A 760 13.95 -25.84 -8.81
CA HIS A 760 14.98 -24.99 -9.44
C HIS A 760 14.54 -23.53 -9.52
N ASP A 761 13.31 -23.30 -9.94
CA ASP A 761 12.78 -21.95 -10.11
C ASP A 761 12.58 -21.26 -8.75
N ALA A 762 12.08 -22.01 -7.75
CA ALA A 762 11.87 -21.51 -6.41
C ALA A 762 13.18 -21.10 -5.70
N VAL A 763 14.22 -21.90 -5.83
CA VAL A 763 15.54 -21.58 -5.25
C VAL A 763 16.20 -20.43 -6.01
N LEU A 764 16.20 -20.50 -7.34
CA LEU A 764 16.83 -19.49 -8.19
C LEU A 764 16.17 -18.12 -8.02
N MET A 765 14.87 -18.08 -7.84
CA MET A 765 14.14 -16.85 -7.60
C MET A 765 14.73 -16.04 -6.41
N TRP A 766 14.95 -16.70 -5.26
CA TRP A 766 15.51 -16.04 -4.10
C TRP A 766 17.00 -15.68 -4.30
N GLN A 767 17.76 -16.57 -4.92
CA GLN A 767 19.17 -16.31 -5.27
C GLN A 767 19.29 -15.12 -6.22
N ASP A 768 18.47 -15.06 -7.26
CA ASP A 768 18.47 -13.99 -8.26
C ASP A 768 17.98 -12.67 -7.67
N ARG A 769 17.02 -12.69 -6.73
CA ARG A 769 16.58 -11.50 -5.99
C ARG A 769 17.75 -10.88 -5.20
N VAL A 770 18.50 -11.69 -4.44
CA VAL A 770 19.66 -11.20 -3.67
C VAL A 770 20.76 -10.72 -4.60
N LEU A 771 21.08 -11.46 -5.66
CA LEU A 771 22.03 -11.04 -6.69
C LEU A 771 21.58 -9.73 -7.35
N GLY A 772 20.28 -9.61 -7.66
CA GLY A 772 19.69 -8.43 -8.25
C GLY A 772 19.92 -7.19 -7.39
N ARG A 773 19.74 -7.30 -6.08
CA ARG A 773 19.98 -6.20 -5.15
C ARG A 773 21.47 -5.84 -5.05
N LEU A 774 22.35 -6.83 -4.96
CA LEU A 774 23.80 -6.62 -4.84
C LEU A 774 24.42 -6.04 -6.13
N LEU A 775 23.87 -6.40 -7.29
CA LEU A 775 24.38 -6.00 -8.62
C LEU A 775 23.50 -4.93 -9.27
N ASP A 776 22.57 -4.34 -8.54
CA ASP A 776 21.77 -3.23 -9.01
C ASP A 776 22.66 -2.01 -9.28
N PRO A 777 22.52 -1.32 -10.42
CA PRO A 777 23.31 -0.13 -10.74
C PRO A 777 23.33 0.91 -9.62
N LEU A 778 22.19 1.19 -9.00
CA LEU A 778 22.08 2.13 -7.89
C LEU A 778 22.85 1.68 -6.65
N THR A 779 22.89 0.36 -6.38
CA THR A 779 23.70 -0.20 -5.28
C THR A 779 25.21 -0.01 -5.55
N LEU A 780 25.64 -0.29 -6.78
CA LEU A 780 27.03 -0.13 -7.18
C LEU A 780 27.46 1.35 -7.12
N ASP A 781 26.61 2.26 -7.57
CA ASP A 781 26.86 3.69 -7.50
C ASP A 781 26.93 4.17 -6.05
N ARG A 782 26.04 3.69 -5.16
CA ARG A 782 26.09 4.01 -3.72
C ARG A 782 27.36 3.52 -3.03
N ILE A 783 27.86 2.36 -3.41
CA ILE A 783 29.14 1.88 -2.89
C ILE A 783 30.26 2.85 -3.31
N SER A 784 30.30 3.26 -4.58
CA SER A 784 31.29 4.22 -5.08
C SER A 784 31.14 5.60 -4.43
N ASP A 785 29.93 6.11 -4.28
CA ASP A 785 29.66 7.39 -3.59
C ASP A 785 30.05 7.32 -2.11
N SER A 786 29.90 6.16 -1.49
CA SER A 786 30.24 5.96 -0.07
C SER A 786 31.74 6.07 0.18
N GLU A 787 32.58 5.74 -0.80
CA GLU A 787 34.03 5.98 -0.70
C GLU A 787 34.38 7.46 -0.47
N LEU A 788 33.57 8.39 -1.02
CA LEU A 788 33.73 9.82 -0.83
C LEU A 788 33.20 10.32 0.54
N ARG A 789 32.34 9.55 1.20
CA ARG A 789 31.72 9.89 2.50
C ARG A 789 32.50 9.33 3.69
N VAL A 790 33.42 8.43 3.44
CA VAL A 790 34.29 7.84 4.48
C VAL A 790 35.60 8.59 4.51
N ALA A 791 36.11 8.90 5.70
CA ALA A 791 37.37 9.61 5.85
C ALA A 791 38.54 8.76 5.29
N ALA A 792 39.54 9.42 4.70
CA ALA A 792 40.65 8.77 4.01
C ALA A 792 41.49 7.78 4.89
N ASN A 793 41.38 7.90 6.20
CA ASN A 793 42.02 7.00 7.17
C ASN A 793 41.09 5.89 7.68
N GLN A 794 39.86 5.81 7.17
CA GLN A 794 38.89 4.78 7.52
C GLN A 794 38.78 3.75 6.40
N ASP A 795 38.40 2.53 6.74
CA ASP A 795 38.16 1.45 5.80
C ASP A 795 36.85 1.66 5.04
N ALA A 796 36.89 1.48 3.73
CA ALA A 796 35.72 1.60 2.84
C ALA A 796 35.45 0.27 2.13
N PHE A 797 34.18 -0.12 2.02
CA PHE A 797 33.76 -1.23 1.18
C PHE A 797 33.67 -0.76 -0.27
N THR A 798 34.17 -1.56 -1.23
CA THR A 798 34.31 -1.15 -2.63
C THR A 798 33.58 -2.05 -3.61
N VAL A 799 33.23 -1.52 -4.79
CA VAL A 799 32.64 -2.30 -5.89
C VAL A 799 33.59 -3.43 -6.32
N ALA A 800 34.89 -3.16 -6.32
CA ALA A 800 35.89 -4.17 -6.68
C ALA A 800 35.88 -5.36 -5.71
N GLU A 801 35.77 -5.11 -4.40
CA GLU A 801 35.68 -6.13 -3.36
C GLU A 801 34.39 -6.94 -3.52
N LEU A 802 33.23 -6.27 -3.71
CA LEU A 802 31.94 -6.92 -3.91
C LEU A 802 31.98 -7.90 -5.08
N LEU A 803 32.37 -7.43 -6.27
CA LEU A 803 32.39 -8.25 -7.48
C LEU A 803 33.40 -9.40 -7.40
N GLN A 804 34.55 -9.19 -6.72
CA GLN A 804 35.53 -10.25 -6.47
C GLN A 804 34.96 -11.35 -5.58
N ARG A 805 34.33 -10.96 -4.46
CA ARG A 805 33.78 -11.91 -3.50
C ARG A 805 32.61 -12.70 -4.10
N LEU A 806 31.68 -12.01 -4.80
CA LEU A 806 30.58 -12.69 -5.49
C LEU A 806 31.07 -13.66 -6.55
N SER A 807 32.06 -13.26 -7.38
CA SER A 807 32.67 -14.19 -8.36
C SER A 807 33.23 -15.44 -7.69
N LYS A 808 33.95 -15.28 -6.59
CA LYS A 808 34.54 -16.42 -5.84
C LYS A 808 33.44 -17.32 -5.25
N ALA A 809 32.39 -16.76 -4.64
CA ALA A 809 31.34 -17.55 -4.01
C ALA A 809 30.45 -18.26 -5.03
N VAL A 810 30.05 -17.57 -6.11
CA VAL A 810 29.12 -18.10 -7.11
C VAL A 810 29.84 -19.08 -8.06
N MET A 811 31.08 -18.82 -8.41
CA MET A 811 31.83 -19.64 -9.35
C MET A 811 32.85 -20.59 -8.66
N ALA A 812 32.66 -20.88 -7.38
CA ALA A 812 33.59 -21.64 -6.55
C ALA A 812 34.00 -22.99 -7.17
N GLU A 813 33.09 -23.67 -7.86
CA GLU A 813 33.38 -24.98 -8.49
C GLU A 813 34.32 -24.87 -9.66
N VAL A 814 34.42 -23.72 -10.32
CA VAL A 814 35.36 -23.52 -11.44
C VAL A 814 36.81 -23.62 -10.96
N GLU A 815 37.09 -23.13 -9.74
CA GLU A 815 38.40 -23.19 -9.12
C GLU A 815 38.62 -24.52 -8.35
N ALA A 816 37.56 -25.00 -7.67
CA ALA A 816 37.64 -26.15 -6.77
C ALA A 816 37.62 -27.50 -7.48
N THR A 817 37.16 -27.56 -8.75
CA THR A 817 37.11 -28.83 -9.51
C THR A 817 38.53 -29.37 -9.79
N GLY A 818 38.88 -30.43 -9.06
CA GLY A 818 40.15 -31.12 -9.17
C GLY A 818 40.10 -32.30 -10.13
N PRO A 819 41.28 -33.05 -10.21
CA PRO A 819 41.35 -34.27 -10.99
C PRO A 819 40.28 -35.28 -10.61
N GLY A 820 39.63 -35.92 -11.58
CA GLY A 820 38.61 -36.93 -11.35
C GLY A 820 37.69 -37.15 -12.52
N ASP A 821 36.85 -38.17 -12.39
CA ASP A 821 35.78 -38.51 -13.35
C ASP A 821 34.44 -38.09 -12.75
N TYR A 822 33.86 -37.03 -13.30
CA TYR A 822 32.53 -36.53 -12.91
C TYR A 822 31.48 -37.19 -13.82
N THR A 823 30.32 -37.46 -13.24
CA THR A 823 29.21 -38.13 -13.95
C THR A 823 27.93 -37.35 -13.84
N ILE A 824 26.91 -37.65 -14.64
CA ILE A 824 25.57 -37.03 -14.57
C ILE A 824 24.97 -37.19 -13.16
N ARG A 825 25.28 -38.28 -12.45
CA ARG A 825 24.79 -38.50 -11.04
C ARG A 825 25.69 -37.87 -9.99
N LYS A 826 26.95 -37.54 -10.32
CA LYS A 826 27.91 -36.79 -9.51
C LYS A 826 28.55 -35.70 -10.38
N PRO A 827 27.79 -34.65 -10.73
CA PRO A 827 28.28 -33.60 -11.61
C PRO A 827 29.34 -32.74 -10.91
N ALA A 828 30.26 -32.18 -11.70
CA ALA A 828 31.21 -31.20 -11.18
C ALA A 828 30.50 -29.93 -10.66
N ILE A 829 29.43 -29.56 -11.34
CA ILE A 829 28.57 -28.39 -10.96
C ILE A 829 27.14 -28.88 -10.89
N SER A 830 26.51 -28.81 -9.71
CA SER A 830 25.13 -29.25 -9.51
C SER A 830 24.13 -28.43 -10.34
N SER A 831 22.92 -28.95 -10.57
CA SER A 831 21.93 -28.30 -11.39
C SER A 831 21.47 -26.93 -10.80
N LEU A 832 21.27 -26.82 -9.48
CA LEU A 832 20.98 -25.57 -8.81
C LEU A 832 22.11 -24.55 -8.97
N ARG A 833 23.35 -24.99 -8.78
CA ARG A 833 24.52 -24.11 -8.94
C ARG A 833 24.67 -23.61 -10.37
N ARG A 834 24.40 -24.45 -11.40
CA ARG A 834 24.41 -24.02 -12.81
C ARG A 834 23.36 -22.92 -13.06
N GLY A 835 22.17 -22.99 -12.41
CA GLY A 835 21.18 -21.94 -12.46
C GLY A 835 21.71 -20.61 -11.91
N LEU A 836 22.26 -20.62 -10.68
CA LEU A 836 22.85 -19.47 -10.02
C LEU A 836 24.01 -18.85 -10.83
N GLN A 837 24.94 -19.66 -11.30
CA GLN A 837 26.09 -19.21 -12.12
C GLN A 837 25.64 -18.52 -13.41
N ARG A 838 24.63 -19.08 -14.08
CA ARG A 838 24.06 -18.48 -15.29
C ARG A 838 23.39 -17.12 -14.98
N ALA A 839 22.62 -17.02 -13.90
CA ALA A 839 22.02 -15.76 -13.46
C ALA A 839 23.09 -14.71 -13.16
N TYR A 840 24.13 -15.06 -12.41
CA TYR A 840 25.22 -14.17 -12.08
C TYR A 840 25.97 -13.64 -13.32
N VAL A 841 26.40 -14.54 -14.23
CA VAL A 841 27.07 -14.14 -15.47
C VAL A 841 26.14 -13.24 -16.31
N SER A 842 24.84 -13.57 -16.41
CA SER A 842 23.89 -12.75 -17.16
C SER A 842 23.77 -11.34 -16.57
N ARG A 843 23.77 -11.18 -15.25
CA ARG A 843 23.77 -9.87 -14.59
C ARG A 843 25.05 -9.09 -14.81
N LEU A 844 26.22 -9.72 -14.72
CA LEU A 844 27.51 -9.06 -15.06
C LEU A 844 27.52 -8.61 -16.52
N CYS A 845 27.08 -9.46 -17.46
CA CYS A 845 26.91 -9.05 -18.86
C CYS A 845 25.97 -7.85 -18.99
N GLY A 846 24.86 -7.84 -18.25
CA GLY A 846 23.93 -6.70 -18.23
C GLY A 846 24.56 -5.39 -17.74
N ILE A 847 25.45 -5.46 -16.73
CA ILE A 847 26.20 -4.29 -16.26
C ILE A 847 27.14 -3.77 -17.37
N VAL A 848 27.88 -4.68 -18.04
CA VAL A 848 28.84 -4.30 -19.10
C VAL A 848 28.16 -3.74 -20.33
N LEU A 849 27.01 -4.26 -20.71
CA LEU A 849 26.24 -3.86 -21.91
C LEU A 849 25.27 -2.71 -21.65
N GLY A 850 24.88 -2.52 -20.40
CA GLY A 850 23.92 -1.50 -19.99
C GLY A 850 24.54 -0.11 -19.92
N THR A 851 23.66 0.90 -19.74
CA THR A 851 24.06 2.31 -19.58
C THR A 851 23.72 2.85 -18.19
N ALA A 852 23.15 2.01 -17.31
CA ALA A 852 22.67 2.45 -16.01
C ALA A 852 23.75 2.43 -14.91
N ALA A 853 24.75 1.56 -15.00
CA ALA A 853 25.84 1.47 -14.03
C ALA A 853 26.97 2.46 -14.38
N SER A 854 27.71 2.93 -13.36
CA SER A 854 28.86 3.80 -13.54
C SER A 854 29.96 3.18 -14.41
N ALA A 855 30.78 4.01 -15.03
CA ALA A 855 31.89 3.57 -15.88
C ALA A 855 32.88 2.65 -15.13
N ASP A 856 33.15 2.95 -13.84
CA ASP A 856 34.02 2.14 -12.99
C ASP A 856 33.41 0.77 -12.71
N ALA A 857 32.12 0.71 -12.35
CA ALA A 857 31.42 -0.56 -12.15
C ALA A 857 31.41 -1.42 -13.43
N GLN A 858 31.20 -0.81 -14.61
CA GLN A 858 31.28 -1.48 -15.91
C GLN A 858 32.70 -2.01 -16.18
N ALA A 859 33.72 -1.19 -15.92
CA ALA A 859 35.11 -1.58 -16.14
C ALA A 859 35.52 -2.76 -15.23
N ILE A 860 35.14 -2.73 -13.94
CA ILE A 860 35.41 -3.80 -12.99
C ILE A 860 34.63 -5.08 -13.37
N ALA A 861 33.35 -4.96 -13.76
CA ALA A 861 32.55 -6.09 -14.23
C ALA A 861 33.14 -6.73 -15.47
N ALA A 862 33.59 -5.92 -16.44
CA ALA A 862 34.29 -6.44 -17.63
C ALA A 862 35.61 -7.15 -17.28
N ALA A 863 36.39 -6.63 -16.33
CA ALA A 863 37.60 -7.31 -15.82
C ALA A 863 37.24 -8.67 -15.20
N ARG A 864 36.19 -8.72 -14.33
CA ARG A 864 35.72 -9.98 -13.72
C ARG A 864 35.25 -11.00 -14.76
N LEU A 865 34.53 -10.57 -15.80
CA LEU A 865 34.12 -11.45 -16.91
C LEU A 865 35.33 -12.02 -17.66
N ARG A 866 36.41 -11.25 -17.89
CA ARG A 866 37.65 -11.75 -18.50
C ARG A 866 38.34 -12.79 -17.61
N ASP A 867 38.43 -12.53 -16.30
CA ASP A 867 39.02 -13.48 -15.34
C ASP A 867 38.22 -14.79 -15.32
N LEU A 868 36.87 -14.70 -15.30
CA LEU A 868 35.99 -15.88 -15.33
C LEU A 868 36.14 -16.69 -16.63
N SER A 869 36.19 -16.02 -17.79
CA SER A 869 36.43 -16.69 -19.09
C SER A 869 37.75 -17.42 -19.08
N ALA A 870 38.83 -16.80 -18.56
CA ALA A 870 40.13 -17.44 -18.46
C ALA A 870 40.10 -18.67 -17.52
N SER A 871 39.45 -18.56 -16.36
CA SER A 871 39.33 -19.69 -15.41
C SER A 871 38.48 -20.83 -16.00
N ILE A 872 37.39 -20.53 -16.68
CA ILE A 872 36.53 -21.52 -17.37
C ILE A 872 37.34 -22.26 -18.46
N LYS A 873 38.04 -21.51 -19.31
CA LYS A 873 38.88 -22.11 -20.36
C LYS A 873 39.99 -22.95 -19.75
N GLY A 874 40.60 -22.47 -18.65
CA GLY A 874 41.61 -23.24 -17.91
C GLY A 874 41.07 -24.58 -17.41
N LEU A 875 39.85 -24.59 -16.81
CA LEU A 875 39.23 -25.84 -16.34
C LEU A 875 38.86 -26.78 -17.50
N LEU A 876 38.31 -26.26 -18.60
CA LEU A 876 37.96 -27.05 -19.79
C LEU A 876 39.16 -27.68 -20.48
N ALA A 877 40.36 -27.11 -20.35
CA ALA A 877 41.63 -27.59 -20.93
C ALA A 877 42.35 -28.58 -20.03
N LYS A 878 41.97 -28.79 -18.77
CA LYS A 878 42.60 -29.76 -17.87
C LYS A 878 42.39 -31.20 -18.34
N GLY A 879 43.46 -31.92 -18.72
CA GLY A 879 43.38 -33.29 -19.25
C GLY A 879 43.03 -34.35 -18.20
N ASP A 880 43.29 -34.06 -16.93
CA ASP A 880 43.06 -34.93 -15.76
C ASP A 880 41.66 -34.71 -15.11
N VAL A 881 40.85 -33.81 -15.65
CA VAL A 881 39.48 -33.53 -15.22
C VAL A 881 38.50 -33.96 -16.30
N LYS A 882 37.77 -35.05 -16.07
CA LYS A 882 36.71 -35.49 -16.98
C LYS A 882 35.37 -35.00 -16.50
N LEU A 883 34.93 -33.85 -17.03
CA LEU A 883 33.65 -33.23 -16.70
C LEU A 883 32.49 -34.04 -17.25
N ASP A 884 31.41 -34.11 -16.47
CA ASP A 884 30.11 -34.58 -16.93
C ASP A 884 29.55 -33.67 -18.05
N GLU A 885 28.66 -34.25 -18.87
CA GLU A 885 28.08 -33.54 -20.03
C GLU A 885 27.43 -32.22 -19.68
N TYR A 886 26.64 -32.16 -18.57
CA TYR A 886 25.94 -30.94 -18.16
C TYR A 886 26.91 -29.85 -17.71
N SER A 887 27.90 -30.20 -16.88
CA SER A 887 28.90 -29.24 -16.41
C SER A 887 29.75 -28.70 -17.54
N ARG A 888 30.14 -29.58 -18.49
CA ARG A 888 30.92 -29.18 -19.67
C ARG A 888 30.12 -28.27 -20.60
N ALA A 889 28.86 -28.63 -20.92
CA ALA A 889 28.00 -27.82 -21.78
C ALA A 889 27.69 -26.43 -21.12
N HIS A 890 27.47 -26.43 -19.82
CA HIS A 890 27.23 -25.21 -19.05
C HIS A 890 28.45 -24.26 -19.09
N LEU A 891 29.63 -24.74 -18.85
CA LEU A 891 30.85 -23.93 -18.90
C LEU A 891 31.13 -23.36 -20.31
N ILE A 892 30.88 -24.14 -21.36
CA ILE A 892 30.99 -23.68 -22.75
C ILE A 892 29.95 -22.57 -23.04
N ASP A 893 28.69 -22.73 -22.59
CA ASP A 893 27.65 -21.71 -22.75
C ASP A 893 28.02 -20.42 -22.01
N LEU A 894 28.52 -20.51 -20.76
CA LEU A 894 28.96 -19.33 -20.00
C LEU A 894 30.10 -18.59 -20.71
N ASP A 895 31.12 -19.28 -21.16
CA ASP A 895 32.26 -18.66 -21.87
C ASP A 895 31.80 -17.98 -23.17
N ALA A 896 30.88 -18.60 -23.90
CA ALA A 896 30.30 -18.02 -25.12
C ALA A 896 29.50 -16.76 -24.85
N ARG A 897 28.71 -16.72 -23.75
CA ARG A 897 27.96 -15.52 -23.31
C ARG A 897 28.89 -14.40 -22.90
N ILE A 898 29.91 -14.71 -22.11
CA ILE A 898 30.93 -13.75 -21.66
C ILE A 898 31.64 -13.14 -22.86
N THR A 899 32.14 -13.97 -23.79
CA THR A 899 32.83 -13.51 -24.99
C THR A 899 31.95 -12.56 -25.81
N LYS A 900 30.69 -12.94 -26.09
CA LYS A 900 29.75 -12.08 -26.83
C LYS A 900 29.51 -10.75 -26.14
N ALA A 901 29.37 -10.74 -24.81
CA ALA A 901 29.13 -9.50 -24.06
C ALA A 901 30.37 -8.59 -24.10
N LEU A 902 31.57 -9.13 -23.95
CA LEU A 902 32.81 -8.38 -24.01
C LEU A 902 33.10 -7.82 -25.42
N ASP A 903 32.79 -8.57 -26.48
CA ASP A 903 32.92 -8.13 -27.86
C ASP A 903 31.90 -7.01 -28.21
N ALA A 904 30.66 -7.10 -27.70
CA ALA A 904 29.61 -6.11 -27.94
C ALA A 904 29.81 -4.80 -27.16
N SER A 905 30.59 -4.80 -26.07
CA SER A 905 30.82 -3.64 -25.20
C SER A 905 31.69 -2.52 -25.84
N VAL A 906 32.24 -2.75 -27.03
CA VAL A 906 33.06 -1.78 -27.76
C VAL A 906 32.23 -0.69 -28.46
N VAL A 907 30.90 -0.80 -28.49
CA VAL A 907 30.02 0.27 -29.01
C VAL A 907 29.87 1.35 -27.95
N MET A 908 30.61 2.44 -28.17
CA MET A 908 30.60 3.60 -27.27
C MET A 908 29.20 4.13 -27.00
N PRO A 909 28.86 4.45 -25.74
CA PRO A 909 27.67 5.23 -25.47
C PRO A 909 27.77 6.58 -26.18
N ARG A 910 26.71 7.01 -26.83
CA ARG A 910 26.68 8.37 -27.35
C ARG A 910 26.69 9.34 -26.16
N PRO A 911 27.46 10.42 -26.21
CA PRO A 911 27.53 11.40 -25.13
C PRO A 911 26.16 12.00 -24.81
#